data_dd9dd0e7745c0ae59f65068cf4db6625
#
_entry.id   dd9dd0e7745c0ae59f65068cf4db6625
#
_cell.length_a   1.000
_cell.length_b   1.000
_cell.length_c   1.000
_cell.angle_alpha   90.00
_cell.angle_beta   90.00
_cell.angle_gamma   90.00
#
_symmetry.space_group_name_H-M   'P 1'
#
loop_
_entity.id
_entity.type
_entity.pdbx_description
1 polymer ?
#
loop_
_entity_poly.entity_id
_entity_poly.type
_entity_poly.pdbx_seq_one_letter_code
_entity_poly.pdbx_strand_id
1 'polypeptide(L)'
;MAQNDTTPQQKRRLVLLSLGLALAFGVLSLFASPSSWPHDDWDISLVLSGCFDPGGQINFVNILLGFLIKALGLLSSTVNWYFWLRWVFTVLAFAAFTYTAFLCLPTGLALTADGLFKFLFWHVCMVETNFTRNAGLWAAAALALLALYTWKRAGRWAFRGGLLFWCMGYLWRPKAALLVAPFALVLILYSLLCRMKTLTDWKAALSGVVKNRRGIMALVGCVLITAVAQGAQLAFWSQPEWAAFKSFSDDRSSFVDYSTGGWEKNQRALESAGFTENDYWCMEHQSFADPEFFDADRMNRLADLRAEKPAPAEFVSGQAIPFLVKLPFQVKSFLGFCLVGGILFLLGDWRRRVAILCTGTGSLMICLGLLWMGNLPERVMEAVFAAALFTVVLLGIRQHRGIPGWLCRGGIVAGAAVFLLCSAVSMARVANRLAMPRVNTIENGTTGVQSVDIAATDEEHVYVWNIYSAYNRVQQAYGLMALPERDFFSHNTILGGYHEHSPYMKKSRAAMGIQNPMRALVENENVLLADDYEPERILRYVQQHYEPEAALSSAKNLGDFWALKITPPMQSEETKQIAWEMQPLQSAPTSRSGWYTTRGKAIGLPSDGALWLRVSRADGRNRCYRLVRGENSEFTAGLYLDWAEPQELTFTLLWQQDGKIVESERLV
;
A
#
# COMPACT_ATOMS: atom_id res chain seq x y z
N MET A 1 25.15 -24.38 39.91
CA MET A 1 25.26 -23.48 38.72
C MET A 1 24.49 -22.21 39.01
N ALA A 2 25.17 -21.15 39.45
CA ALA A 2 24.52 -19.88 39.76
C ALA A 2 24.08 -19.23 38.43
N GLN A 3 22.79 -19.30 38.14
CA GLN A 3 22.17 -18.48 37.16
C GLN A 3 22.16 -17.05 37.71
N ASN A 4 22.82 -16.10 37.03
CA ASN A 4 22.48 -14.67 37.22
C ASN A 4 21.04 -14.43 36.69
N ASP A 5 20.07 -14.93 37.44
CA ASP A 5 18.67 -14.66 37.17
C ASP A 5 18.43 -13.18 37.46
N THR A 6 18.20 -12.40 36.42
CA THR A 6 17.74 -11.02 36.55
C THR A 6 16.60 -10.99 37.55
N THR A 7 16.72 -10.17 38.61
CA THR A 7 15.70 -10.06 39.64
C THR A 7 14.37 -9.57 39.07
N PRO A 8 13.24 -9.84 39.72
CA PRO A 8 11.94 -9.31 39.23
C PRO A 8 11.96 -7.78 39.05
N GLN A 9 12.68 -7.06 39.93
CA GLN A 9 12.82 -5.62 39.83
C GLN A 9 13.65 -5.19 38.63
N GLN A 10 14.74 -5.91 38.29
CA GLN A 10 15.53 -5.65 37.10
C GLN A 10 14.73 -5.92 35.81
N LYS A 11 13.93 -6.99 35.76
CA LYS A 11 13.04 -7.27 34.63
C LYS A 11 12.00 -6.17 34.45
N ARG A 12 11.41 -5.65 35.54
CA ARG A 12 10.46 -4.52 35.48
C ARG A 12 11.12 -3.25 34.95
N ARG A 13 12.32 -2.91 35.43
CA ARG A 13 13.10 -1.77 34.93
C ARG A 13 13.42 -1.92 33.43
N LEU A 14 13.79 -3.13 33.01
CA LEU A 14 14.08 -3.41 31.61
C LEU A 14 12.82 -3.24 30.73
N VAL A 15 11.64 -3.67 31.16
CA VAL A 15 10.37 -3.44 30.44
C VAL A 15 10.11 -1.95 30.29
N LEU A 16 10.24 -1.17 31.38
CA LEU A 16 10.02 0.28 31.35
C LEU A 16 11.00 1.00 30.41
N LEU A 17 12.30 0.63 30.47
CA LEU A 17 13.33 1.17 29.58
C LEU A 17 13.00 0.85 28.11
N SER A 18 12.64 -0.40 27.82
CA SER A 18 12.29 -0.84 26.48
C SER A 18 11.09 -0.09 25.91
N LEU A 19 10.06 0.11 26.73
CA LEU A 19 8.88 0.89 26.35
C LEU A 19 9.22 2.37 26.13
N GLY A 20 10.02 2.97 27.05
CA GLY A 20 10.43 4.37 26.92
C GLY A 20 11.23 4.64 25.63
N LEU A 21 12.22 3.79 25.34
CA LEU A 21 13.01 3.90 24.11
C LEU A 21 12.15 3.71 22.85
N ALA A 22 11.28 2.70 22.83
CA ALA A 22 10.42 2.45 21.68
C ALA A 22 9.40 3.58 21.50
N LEU A 23 8.84 4.11 22.57
CA LEU A 23 7.91 5.25 22.52
C LEU A 23 8.60 6.52 21.99
N ALA A 24 9.86 6.78 22.38
CA ALA A 24 10.61 7.92 21.85
C ALA A 24 10.75 7.83 20.32
N PHE A 25 11.14 6.66 19.79
CA PHE A 25 11.19 6.44 18.33
C PHE A 25 9.80 6.49 17.67
N GLY A 26 8.78 5.99 18.36
CA GLY A 26 7.40 6.09 17.91
C GLY A 26 6.94 7.55 17.78
N VAL A 27 7.15 8.36 18.80
CA VAL A 27 6.81 9.79 18.79
C VAL A 27 7.58 10.52 17.66
N LEU A 28 8.88 10.24 17.53
CA LEU A 28 9.68 10.81 16.43
C LEU A 28 9.12 10.48 15.05
N SER A 29 8.53 9.27 14.86
CA SER A 29 7.94 8.91 13.58
C SER A 29 6.74 9.76 13.19
N LEU A 30 5.97 10.26 14.16
CA LEU A 30 4.82 11.14 13.89
C LEU A 30 5.26 12.48 13.31
N PHE A 31 6.42 13.00 13.76
CA PHE A 31 7.00 14.22 13.20
C PHE A 31 7.63 14.02 11.82
N ALA A 32 7.92 12.78 11.42
CA ALA A 32 8.49 12.46 10.11
C ALA A 32 7.43 12.38 8.98
N SER A 33 6.18 12.81 9.24
CA SER A 33 5.06 12.74 8.29
C SER A 33 4.90 11.34 7.69
N PRO A 34 4.34 10.38 8.44
CA PRO A 34 4.19 9.01 7.98
C PRO A 34 3.45 8.93 6.64
N SER A 35 3.97 8.11 5.74
CA SER A 35 3.41 7.84 4.41
C SER A 35 3.21 6.34 4.19
N SER A 36 2.38 5.97 3.24
CA SER A 36 2.21 4.58 2.79
C SER A 36 2.98 4.37 1.48
N TRP A 37 3.76 3.30 1.40
CA TRP A 37 4.43 2.92 0.17
C TRP A 37 4.52 1.39 0.03
N PRO A 38 4.04 0.80 -1.05
CA PRO A 38 3.08 1.40 -1.99
C PRO A 38 1.79 1.79 -1.24
N HIS A 39 0.89 2.52 -1.84
CA HIS A 39 -0.26 3.18 -1.21
C HIS A 39 -1.32 2.24 -0.56
N ASP A 40 -1.03 0.95 -0.47
CA ASP A 40 -1.92 -0.10 0.04
C ASP A 40 -2.54 0.23 1.41
N ASP A 41 -1.74 0.74 2.35
CA ASP A 41 -2.21 1.03 3.72
C ASP A 41 -3.24 2.16 3.76
N TRP A 42 -3.14 3.13 2.83
CA TRP A 42 -4.11 4.20 2.71
C TRP A 42 -5.45 3.68 2.19
N ASP A 43 -5.46 2.91 1.08
CA ASP A 43 -6.64 2.23 0.55
C ASP A 43 -7.33 1.35 1.60
N ILE A 44 -6.55 0.50 2.27
CA ILE A 44 -7.06 -0.38 3.33
C ILE A 44 -7.72 0.45 4.44
N SER A 45 -7.12 1.59 4.81
CA SER A 45 -7.67 2.44 5.86
C SER A 45 -9.00 3.08 5.48
N LEU A 46 -9.15 3.56 4.24
CA LEU A 46 -10.40 4.13 3.72
C LEU A 46 -11.52 3.07 3.72
N VAL A 47 -11.22 1.89 3.18
CA VAL A 47 -12.20 0.79 3.09
C VAL A 47 -12.64 0.34 4.48
N LEU A 48 -11.69 0.02 5.36
CA LEU A 48 -12.01 -0.51 6.69
C LEU A 48 -12.65 0.52 7.62
N SER A 49 -12.39 1.79 7.40
CA SER A 49 -13.05 2.87 8.14
C SER A 49 -14.46 3.19 7.62
N GLY A 50 -14.83 2.62 6.46
CA GLY A 50 -16.15 2.78 5.87
C GLY A 50 -16.33 4.12 5.15
N CYS A 51 -15.24 4.72 4.62
CA CYS A 51 -15.31 5.98 3.89
C CYS A 51 -16.15 5.86 2.61
N PHE A 52 -16.04 4.72 1.89
CA PHE A 52 -16.87 4.48 0.69
C PHE A 52 -18.26 3.93 1.06
N ASP A 53 -18.32 2.99 1.98
CA ASP A 53 -19.56 2.38 2.50
C ASP A 53 -19.26 1.69 3.85
N PRO A 54 -20.16 1.79 4.84
CA PRO A 54 -19.97 1.12 6.14
C PRO A 54 -19.78 -0.40 6.05
N GLY A 55 -20.27 -1.03 4.97
CA GLY A 55 -20.09 -2.47 4.70
C GLY A 55 -18.71 -2.85 4.17
N GLY A 56 -17.86 -1.90 3.76
CA GLY A 56 -16.59 -2.16 3.07
C GLY A 56 -15.69 -3.14 3.80
N GLN A 57 -15.12 -4.10 3.07
CA GLN A 57 -14.12 -5.07 3.53
C GLN A 57 -13.12 -5.33 2.40
N ILE A 58 -11.91 -5.75 2.77
CA ILE A 58 -10.85 -6.01 1.81
C ILE A 58 -10.20 -7.38 2.06
N ASN A 59 -9.83 -8.10 1.00
CA ASN A 59 -9.36 -9.49 1.09
C ASN A 59 -7.92 -9.65 1.64
N PHE A 60 -7.15 -8.58 1.78
CA PHE A 60 -5.77 -8.64 2.25
C PHE A 60 -5.64 -8.79 3.77
N VAL A 61 -6.61 -8.28 4.50
CA VAL A 61 -6.67 -8.33 5.96
C VAL A 61 -7.80 -9.27 6.41
N ASN A 62 -7.72 -9.72 7.65
CA ASN A 62 -8.78 -10.57 8.18
C ASN A 62 -10.04 -9.76 8.48
N ILE A 63 -11.21 -10.33 8.21
CA ILE A 63 -12.52 -9.71 8.41
C ILE A 63 -12.73 -9.20 9.85
N LEU A 64 -12.18 -9.89 10.85
CA LEU A 64 -12.28 -9.47 12.25
C LEU A 64 -11.56 -8.15 12.52
N LEU A 65 -10.48 -7.86 11.79
CA LEU A 65 -9.84 -6.55 11.86
C LEU A 65 -10.76 -5.47 11.32
N GLY A 66 -11.42 -5.70 10.18
CA GLY A 66 -12.38 -4.76 9.62
C GLY A 66 -13.50 -4.42 10.60
N PHE A 67 -14.08 -5.41 11.27
CA PHE A 67 -15.07 -5.17 12.31
C PHE A 67 -14.53 -4.39 13.51
N LEU A 68 -13.29 -4.68 13.93
CA LEU A 68 -12.63 -3.94 15.01
C LEU A 68 -12.44 -2.46 14.65
N ILE A 69 -11.94 -2.17 13.44
CA ILE A 69 -11.72 -0.79 12.98
C ILE A 69 -13.05 -0.03 12.91
N LYS A 70 -14.11 -0.65 12.38
CA LYS A 70 -15.45 -0.05 12.33
C LYS A 70 -16.03 0.23 13.71
N ALA A 71 -15.85 -0.70 14.66
CA ALA A 71 -16.28 -0.48 16.03
C ALA A 71 -15.54 0.71 16.68
N LEU A 72 -14.25 0.87 16.41
CA LEU A 72 -13.48 2.03 16.85
C LEU A 72 -13.92 3.32 16.13
N GLY A 73 -14.32 3.22 14.86
CA GLY A 73 -14.88 4.32 14.07
C GLY A 73 -16.16 4.93 14.65
N LEU A 74 -16.89 4.20 15.51
CA LEU A 74 -18.02 4.73 16.27
C LEU A 74 -17.58 5.77 17.32
N LEU A 75 -16.32 5.74 17.76
CA LEU A 75 -15.76 6.73 18.69
C LEU A 75 -15.38 8.02 17.97
N SER A 76 -14.87 7.92 16.76
CA SER A 76 -14.56 9.06 15.88
C SER A 76 -14.36 8.55 14.46
N SER A 77 -15.07 9.13 13.49
CA SER A 77 -15.02 8.76 12.06
C SER A 77 -13.84 9.37 11.32
N THR A 78 -13.29 10.47 11.80
CA THR A 78 -12.17 11.19 11.16
C THR A 78 -10.79 10.67 11.61
N VAL A 79 -10.74 9.93 12.73
CA VAL A 79 -9.50 9.31 13.21
C VAL A 79 -9.22 8.05 12.41
N ASN A 80 -8.04 7.96 11.81
CA ASN A 80 -7.59 6.73 11.16
C ASN A 80 -7.17 5.67 12.20
N TRP A 81 -8.14 4.92 12.72
CA TRP A 81 -7.91 3.87 13.71
C TRP A 81 -7.01 2.75 13.19
N TYR A 82 -7.03 2.47 11.89
CA TYR A 82 -6.11 1.52 11.25
C TYR A 82 -4.66 1.97 11.44
N PHE A 83 -4.35 3.24 11.17
CA PHE A 83 -3.03 3.82 11.38
C PHE A 83 -2.62 3.76 12.86
N TRP A 84 -3.48 4.21 13.78
CA TRP A 84 -3.14 4.31 15.20
C TRP A 84 -2.93 2.94 15.85
N LEU A 85 -3.76 1.94 15.55
CA LEU A 85 -3.52 0.57 16.02
C LEU A 85 -2.20 0.03 15.50
N ARG A 86 -1.92 0.20 14.20
CA ARG A 86 -0.65 -0.20 13.62
C ARG A 86 0.53 0.47 14.30
N TRP A 87 0.47 1.78 14.52
CA TRP A 87 1.52 2.54 15.21
C TRP A 87 1.77 1.99 16.62
N VAL A 88 0.72 1.80 17.42
CA VAL A 88 0.82 1.25 18.78
C VAL A 88 1.48 -0.13 18.76
N PHE A 89 1.00 -1.06 17.94
CA PHE A 89 1.57 -2.41 17.90
C PHE A 89 3.01 -2.42 17.38
N THR A 90 3.38 -1.51 16.50
CA THR A 90 4.76 -1.38 16.03
C THR A 90 5.68 -0.84 17.13
N VAL A 91 5.26 0.19 17.88
CA VAL A 91 6.00 0.68 19.05
C VAL A 91 6.19 -0.45 20.07
N LEU A 92 5.14 -1.22 20.37
CA LEU A 92 5.22 -2.36 21.29
C LEU A 92 6.13 -3.48 20.76
N ALA A 93 6.19 -3.73 19.43
CA ALA A 93 7.10 -4.70 18.83
C ALA A 93 8.56 -4.26 18.92
N PHE A 94 8.84 -2.95 18.77
CA PHE A 94 10.16 -2.38 19.01
C PHE A 94 10.56 -2.55 20.48
N ALA A 95 9.65 -2.30 21.41
CA ALA A 95 9.88 -2.56 22.84
C ALA A 95 10.15 -4.05 23.12
N ALA A 96 9.43 -4.96 22.47
CA ALA A 96 9.64 -6.39 22.60
C ALA A 96 11.03 -6.81 22.06
N PHE A 97 11.50 -6.21 20.95
CA PHE A 97 12.87 -6.45 20.47
C PHE A 97 13.91 -5.98 21.46
N THR A 98 13.83 -4.71 21.91
CA THR A 98 14.73 -4.13 22.91
C THR A 98 14.77 -4.99 24.18
N TYR A 99 13.61 -5.36 24.72
CA TYR A 99 13.51 -6.25 25.88
C TYR A 99 14.18 -7.58 25.64
N THR A 100 13.95 -8.21 24.50
CA THR A 100 14.55 -9.52 24.14
C THR A 100 16.06 -9.41 24.01
N ALA A 101 16.57 -8.35 23.35
CA ALA A 101 18.00 -8.12 23.16
C ALA A 101 18.73 -7.97 24.50
N PHE A 102 18.25 -7.12 25.38
CA PHE A 102 18.87 -6.90 26.70
C PHE A 102 18.70 -8.08 27.67
N LEU A 103 17.67 -8.91 27.48
CA LEU A 103 17.49 -10.13 28.27
C LEU A 103 18.40 -11.30 27.81
N CYS A 104 18.70 -11.37 26.51
CA CYS A 104 19.37 -12.50 25.89
C CYS A 104 20.84 -12.24 25.60
N LEU A 105 21.27 -11.00 25.40
CA LEU A 105 22.60 -10.63 24.96
C LEU A 105 23.38 -9.88 26.07
N PRO A 106 24.73 -9.90 26.01
CA PRO A 106 25.56 -8.96 26.76
C PRO A 106 25.23 -7.51 26.38
N THR A 107 25.32 -6.59 27.33
CA THR A 107 24.88 -5.18 27.17
C THR A 107 25.42 -4.52 25.90
N GLY A 108 26.71 -4.67 25.59
CA GLY A 108 27.28 -4.09 24.37
C GLY A 108 26.65 -4.62 23.08
N LEU A 109 26.50 -5.94 22.98
CA LEU A 109 25.87 -6.57 21.83
C LEU A 109 24.36 -6.28 21.78
N ALA A 110 23.70 -6.16 22.94
CA ALA A 110 22.30 -5.75 23.02
C ALA A 110 22.10 -4.33 22.47
N LEU A 111 22.95 -3.38 22.84
CA LEU A 111 22.95 -2.00 22.31
C LEU A 111 23.18 -2.00 20.79
N THR A 112 24.17 -2.76 20.32
CA THR A 112 24.45 -2.89 18.88
C THR A 112 23.24 -3.46 18.12
N ALA A 113 22.68 -4.57 18.60
CA ALA A 113 21.54 -5.22 17.97
C ALA A 113 20.29 -4.31 17.98
N ASP A 114 20.03 -3.62 19.09
CA ASP A 114 18.89 -2.72 19.24
C ASP A 114 19.03 -1.45 18.38
N GLY A 115 20.23 -0.87 18.34
CA GLY A 115 20.53 0.28 17.47
C GLY A 115 20.38 -0.08 16.00
N LEU A 116 20.96 -1.20 15.57
CA LEU A 116 20.79 -1.70 14.21
C LEU A 116 19.34 -2.01 13.87
N PHE A 117 18.61 -2.66 14.77
CA PHE A 117 17.20 -2.95 14.56
C PHE A 117 16.40 -1.68 14.32
N LYS A 118 16.58 -0.66 15.16
CA LYS A 118 15.91 0.63 14.98
C LYS A 118 16.32 1.31 13.69
N PHE A 119 17.61 1.32 13.35
CA PHE A 119 18.10 1.88 12.09
C PHE A 119 17.49 1.20 10.86
N LEU A 120 17.38 -0.13 10.88
CA LEU A 120 16.90 -0.92 9.75
C LEU A 120 15.36 -0.85 9.61
N PHE A 121 14.62 -0.88 10.71
CA PHE A 121 13.17 -1.07 10.68
C PHE A 121 12.36 0.17 11.07
N TRP A 122 12.98 1.18 11.72
CA TRP A 122 12.22 2.36 12.16
C TRP A 122 11.59 3.10 10.97
N HIS A 123 12.38 3.40 9.94
CA HIS A 123 11.87 4.12 8.76
C HIS A 123 10.80 3.30 8.03
N VAL A 124 11.11 2.05 7.69
CA VAL A 124 10.23 1.22 6.86
C VAL A 124 8.99 0.65 7.57
N CYS A 125 8.95 0.68 8.91
CA CYS A 125 7.79 0.21 9.68
C CYS A 125 6.98 1.32 10.33
N MET A 126 7.57 2.51 10.57
CA MET A 126 6.91 3.61 11.26
C MET A 126 6.75 4.87 10.42
N VAL A 127 7.59 5.10 9.40
CA VAL A 127 7.53 6.27 8.51
C VAL A 127 7.00 5.88 7.13
N GLU A 128 7.69 5.02 6.40
CA GLU A 128 7.18 4.44 5.14
C GLU A 128 6.46 3.12 5.43
N THR A 129 5.26 3.24 5.93
CA THR A 129 4.55 2.11 6.49
C THR A 129 4.03 1.14 5.44
N ASN A 130 4.05 -0.16 5.77
CA ASN A 130 3.42 -1.19 4.96
C ASN A 130 2.87 -2.32 5.85
N PHE A 131 1.63 -2.69 5.65
CA PHE A 131 0.92 -3.69 6.46
C PHE A 131 1.59 -5.06 6.49
N THR A 132 2.25 -5.48 5.40
CA THR A 132 2.95 -6.77 5.33
C THR A 132 4.20 -6.78 6.23
N ARG A 133 5.01 -5.71 6.20
CA ARG A 133 6.18 -5.53 7.07
C ARG A 133 5.79 -5.56 8.54
N ASN A 134 4.78 -4.76 8.89
CA ASN A 134 4.33 -4.61 10.28
C ASN A 134 3.75 -5.93 10.82
N ALA A 135 2.93 -6.65 10.05
CA ALA A 135 2.38 -7.94 10.45
C ALA A 135 3.48 -8.99 10.69
N GLY A 136 4.48 -9.07 9.80
CA GLY A 136 5.64 -9.95 9.98
C GLY A 136 6.47 -9.61 11.21
N LEU A 137 6.71 -8.31 11.45
CA LEU A 137 7.39 -7.81 12.64
C LEU A 137 6.66 -8.19 13.94
N TRP A 138 5.32 -8.05 13.97
CA TRP A 138 4.52 -8.43 15.14
C TRP A 138 4.51 -9.94 15.38
N ALA A 139 4.41 -10.73 14.31
CA ALA A 139 4.55 -12.18 14.39
C ALA A 139 5.93 -12.60 14.94
N ALA A 140 7.01 -11.91 14.55
CA ALA A 140 8.35 -12.13 15.08
C ALA A 140 8.44 -11.77 16.58
N ALA A 141 7.84 -10.65 16.99
CA ALA A 141 7.73 -10.27 18.41
C ALA A 141 6.89 -11.29 19.20
N ALA A 142 5.82 -11.83 18.60
CA ALA A 142 5.03 -12.92 19.19
C ALA A 142 5.89 -14.14 19.48
N LEU A 143 6.64 -14.64 18.48
CA LEU A 143 7.53 -15.78 18.65
C LEU A 143 8.57 -15.53 19.76
N ALA A 144 9.15 -14.32 19.81
CA ALA A 144 10.13 -13.98 20.82
C ALA A 144 9.54 -14.04 22.24
N LEU A 145 8.40 -13.40 22.47
CA LEU A 145 7.74 -13.38 23.78
C LEU A 145 7.26 -14.79 24.20
N LEU A 146 6.71 -15.58 23.26
CA LEU A 146 6.28 -16.95 23.53
C LEU A 146 7.48 -17.87 23.81
N ALA A 147 8.62 -17.71 23.12
CA ALA A 147 9.84 -18.42 23.39
C ALA A 147 10.38 -18.09 24.81
N LEU A 148 10.44 -16.81 25.17
CA LEU A 148 10.86 -16.38 26.51
C LEU A 148 9.95 -16.93 27.62
N TYR A 149 8.62 -16.97 27.38
CA TYR A 149 7.68 -17.61 28.29
C TYR A 149 7.92 -19.12 28.41
N THR A 150 8.10 -19.80 27.26
CA THR A 150 8.32 -21.26 27.18
C THR A 150 9.63 -21.66 27.90
N TRP A 151 10.68 -20.84 27.78
CA TRP A 151 11.97 -21.04 28.42
C TRP A 151 12.02 -20.54 29.89
N LYS A 152 10.89 -20.11 30.44
CA LYS A 152 10.75 -19.59 31.82
C LYS A 152 11.59 -18.32 32.09
N ARG A 153 11.93 -17.55 31.04
CA ARG A 153 12.68 -16.30 31.17
C ARG A 153 11.79 -15.09 31.39
N ALA A 154 10.53 -15.18 30.93
CA ALA A 154 9.48 -14.17 31.16
C ALA A 154 8.23 -14.78 31.80
N GLY A 155 7.41 -13.94 32.41
CA GLY A 155 6.20 -14.34 33.13
C GLY A 155 4.98 -14.50 32.20
N ARG A 156 3.77 -14.62 32.83
CA ARG A 156 2.50 -14.77 32.11
C ARG A 156 2.17 -13.60 31.18
N TRP A 157 2.70 -12.41 31.47
CA TRP A 157 2.53 -11.24 30.59
C TRP A 157 3.13 -11.48 29.18
N ALA A 158 4.28 -12.15 29.11
CA ALA A 158 4.90 -12.48 27.82
C ALA A 158 4.07 -13.51 27.02
N PHE A 159 3.38 -14.42 27.70
CA PHE A 159 2.40 -15.30 27.07
C PHE A 159 1.24 -14.52 26.46
N ARG A 160 0.60 -13.66 27.27
CA ARG A 160 -0.53 -12.84 26.83
C ARG A 160 -0.13 -11.88 25.70
N GLY A 161 1.00 -11.17 25.86
CA GLY A 161 1.54 -10.28 24.86
C GLY A 161 1.91 -11.01 23.55
N GLY A 162 2.52 -12.20 23.68
CA GLY A 162 2.85 -13.03 22.52
C GLY A 162 1.60 -13.50 21.76
N LEU A 163 0.57 -13.93 22.44
CA LEU A 163 -0.71 -14.29 21.78
C LEU A 163 -1.40 -13.07 21.16
N LEU A 164 -1.36 -11.92 21.82
CA LEU A 164 -1.91 -10.68 21.28
C LEU A 164 -1.16 -10.24 20.01
N PHE A 165 0.17 -10.29 20.02
CA PHE A 165 0.97 -9.98 18.82
C PHE A 165 0.72 -10.98 17.69
N TRP A 166 0.58 -12.28 18.00
CA TRP A 166 0.24 -13.28 16.99
C TRP A 166 -1.15 -12.99 16.39
N CYS A 167 -2.14 -12.71 17.24
CA CYS A 167 -3.48 -12.34 16.83
C CYS A 167 -3.45 -11.12 15.89
N MET A 168 -2.86 -10.03 16.30
CA MET A 168 -2.81 -8.81 15.49
C MET A 168 -2.00 -9.00 14.20
N GLY A 169 -0.86 -9.68 14.25
CA GLY A 169 -0.09 -9.99 13.04
C GLY A 169 -0.90 -10.82 12.03
N TYR A 170 -1.61 -11.83 12.53
CA TYR A 170 -2.47 -12.67 11.70
C TYR A 170 -3.69 -11.89 11.14
N LEU A 171 -4.37 -11.09 11.96
CA LEU A 171 -5.50 -10.27 11.52
C LEU A 171 -5.09 -9.22 10.49
N TRP A 172 -3.89 -8.65 10.64
CA TRP A 172 -3.38 -7.62 9.72
C TRP A 172 -2.97 -8.19 8.36
N ARG A 173 -2.20 -9.28 8.35
CA ARG A 173 -1.77 -9.94 7.11
C ARG A 173 -1.50 -11.43 7.38
N PRO A 174 -2.49 -12.32 7.19
CA PRO A 174 -2.33 -13.76 7.47
C PRO A 174 -1.10 -14.38 6.82
N LYS A 175 -0.87 -14.10 5.52
CA LYS A 175 0.28 -14.63 4.76
C LYS A 175 1.61 -14.21 5.39
N ALA A 176 1.76 -12.94 5.81
CA ALA A 176 3.01 -12.45 6.42
C ALA A 176 3.25 -13.05 7.81
N ALA A 177 2.23 -13.21 8.63
CA ALA A 177 2.35 -13.87 9.93
C ALA A 177 2.76 -15.35 9.78
N LEU A 178 2.17 -16.06 8.82
CA LEU A 178 2.52 -17.46 8.57
C LEU A 178 3.93 -17.66 8.01
N LEU A 179 4.47 -16.70 7.25
CA LEU A 179 5.88 -16.73 6.81
C LEU A 179 6.88 -16.71 7.96
N VAL A 180 6.48 -16.18 9.11
CA VAL A 180 7.31 -16.14 10.32
C VAL A 180 7.22 -17.45 11.13
N ALA A 181 6.13 -18.21 11.00
CA ALA A 181 5.91 -19.43 11.77
C ALA A 181 7.04 -20.47 11.68
N PRO A 182 7.72 -20.72 10.53
CA PRO A 182 8.83 -21.65 10.43
C PRO A 182 9.99 -21.37 11.37
N PHE A 183 10.20 -20.11 11.79
CA PHE A 183 11.24 -19.78 12.76
C PHE A 183 10.99 -20.40 14.15
N ALA A 184 9.73 -20.74 14.48
CA ALA A 184 9.42 -21.51 15.68
C ALA A 184 10.11 -22.89 15.67
N LEU A 185 10.24 -23.52 14.49
CA LEU A 185 10.94 -24.81 14.36
C LEU A 185 12.43 -24.68 14.70
N VAL A 186 13.06 -23.57 14.32
CA VAL A 186 14.47 -23.29 14.70
C VAL A 186 14.60 -23.14 16.21
N LEU A 187 13.69 -22.45 16.88
CA LEU A 187 13.69 -22.30 18.34
C LEU A 187 13.40 -23.63 19.05
N ILE A 188 12.55 -24.47 18.50
CA ILE A 188 12.31 -25.85 18.97
C ILE A 188 13.56 -26.69 18.79
N LEU A 189 14.18 -26.66 17.62
CA LEU A 189 15.46 -27.36 17.33
C LEU A 189 16.55 -26.93 18.32
N TYR A 190 16.72 -25.62 18.51
CA TYR A 190 17.70 -25.13 19.49
C TYR A 190 17.40 -25.61 20.91
N SER A 191 16.12 -25.61 21.32
CA SER A 191 15.69 -26.14 22.62
C SER A 191 15.99 -27.63 22.76
N LEU A 192 15.82 -28.40 21.68
CA LEU A 192 16.14 -29.82 21.58
C LEU A 192 17.66 -30.03 21.75
N LEU A 193 18.46 -29.36 20.91
CA LEU A 193 19.92 -29.42 20.94
C LEU A 193 20.51 -29.06 22.33
N CYS A 194 19.91 -28.07 22.98
CA CYS A 194 20.31 -27.67 24.33
C CYS A 194 20.01 -28.70 25.42
N ARG A 195 19.06 -29.62 25.20
CA ARG A 195 18.72 -30.70 26.13
C ARG A 195 19.52 -31.95 25.90
N MET A 196 20.06 -32.14 24.70
CA MET A 196 20.93 -33.29 24.38
C MET A 196 22.28 -33.11 25.04
N LYS A 197 22.76 -34.14 25.73
CA LYS A 197 24.15 -34.26 26.20
C LYS A 197 25.00 -34.89 25.12
N THR A 198 24.50 -35.95 24.50
CA THR A 198 25.09 -36.69 23.39
C THR A 198 24.05 -36.78 22.26
N LEU A 199 24.48 -37.13 21.04
CA LEU A 199 23.58 -37.30 19.91
C LEU A 199 22.55 -38.43 20.10
N THR A 200 22.88 -39.40 20.95
CA THR A 200 22.01 -40.53 21.28
C THR A 200 20.82 -40.16 22.18
N ASP A 201 20.89 -39.01 22.88
CA ASP A 201 19.85 -38.55 23.83
C ASP A 201 18.64 -37.91 23.15
N TRP A 202 18.54 -37.95 21.81
CA TRP A 202 17.54 -37.19 21.07
C TRP A 202 16.10 -37.54 21.45
N LYS A 203 15.78 -38.83 21.74
CA LYS A 203 14.45 -39.29 22.15
C LYS A 203 14.03 -38.66 23.51
N ALA A 204 14.93 -38.66 24.48
CA ALA A 204 14.70 -38.05 25.79
C ALA A 204 14.55 -36.53 25.69
N ALA A 205 15.39 -35.87 24.88
CA ALA A 205 15.32 -34.45 24.62
C ALA A 205 14.00 -34.06 23.92
N LEU A 206 13.57 -34.84 22.93
CA LEU A 206 12.30 -34.66 22.22
C LEU A 206 11.10 -34.80 23.17
N SER A 207 11.10 -35.89 23.99
CA SER A 207 10.09 -36.06 25.04
C SER A 207 10.00 -34.86 26.00
N GLY A 208 11.17 -34.29 26.37
CA GLY A 208 11.19 -33.10 27.23
C GLY A 208 10.71 -31.80 26.54
N VAL A 209 10.84 -31.69 25.21
CA VAL A 209 10.25 -30.57 24.43
C VAL A 209 8.75 -30.76 24.30
N VAL A 210 8.30 -31.96 23.90
CA VAL A 210 6.88 -32.26 23.68
C VAL A 210 6.07 -32.19 24.99
N LYS A 211 6.65 -32.58 26.13
CA LYS A 211 5.98 -32.51 27.46
C LYS A 211 6.03 -31.09 28.08
N ASN A 212 6.59 -30.08 27.41
CA ASN A 212 6.63 -28.74 27.94
C ASN A 212 5.27 -28.06 27.87
N ARG A 213 4.53 -28.11 28.98
CA ARG A 213 3.17 -27.54 29.10
C ARG A 213 3.09 -26.08 28.61
N ARG A 214 4.10 -25.25 28.88
CA ARG A 214 4.13 -23.85 28.42
C ARG A 214 4.24 -23.75 26.90
N GLY A 215 5.05 -24.61 26.28
CA GLY A 215 5.18 -24.66 24.82
C GLY A 215 3.86 -25.14 24.16
N ILE A 216 3.24 -26.16 24.74
CA ILE A 216 1.93 -26.67 24.27
C ILE A 216 0.88 -25.56 24.36
N MET A 217 0.77 -24.87 25.50
CA MET A 217 -0.18 -23.76 25.68
C MET A 217 0.05 -22.63 24.67
N ALA A 218 1.31 -22.28 24.39
CA ALA A 218 1.65 -21.25 23.40
C ALA A 218 1.21 -21.68 21.98
N LEU A 219 1.52 -22.92 21.59
CA LEU A 219 1.13 -23.48 20.29
C LEU A 219 -0.38 -23.56 20.15
N VAL A 220 -1.07 -24.16 21.13
CA VAL A 220 -2.54 -24.26 21.11
C VAL A 220 -3.20 -22.89 21.03
N GLY A 221 -2.69 -21.90 21.80
CA GLY A 221 -3.18 -20.53 21.72
C GLY A 221 -3.04 -19.91 20.32
N CYS A 222 -1.87 -20.05 19.69
CA CYS A 222 -1.66 -19.57 18.32
C CYS A 222 -2.58 -20.29 17.31
N VAL A 223 -2.69 -21.61 17.42
CA VAL A 223 -3.56 -22.43 16.52
C VAL A 223 -5.03 -22.05 16.68
N LEU A 224 -5.52 -21.88 17.91
CA LEU A 224 -6.90 -21.45 18.15
C LEU A 224 -7.20 -20.07 17.58
N ILE A 225 -6.31 -19.09 17.81
CA ILE A 225 -6.45 -17.75 17.24
C ILE A 225 -6.51 -17.84 15.71
N THR A 226 -5.59 -18.57 15.10
CA THR A 226 -5.53 -18.74 13.65
C THR A 226 -6.80 -19.44 13.13
N ALA A 227 -7.27 -20.50 13.79
CA ALA A 227 -8.45 -21.24 13.38
C ALA A 227 -9.73 -20.39 13.47
N VAL A 228 -9.91 -19.64 14.56
CA VAL A 228 -11.06 -18.74 14.72
C VAL A 228 -11.03 -17.63 13.67
N ALA A 229 -9.88 -16.99 13.47
CA ALA A 229 -9.75 -15.92 12.50
C ALA A 229 -9.96 -16.43 11.06
N GLN A 230 -9.42 -17.61 10.72
CA GLN A 230 -9.62 -18.22 9.40
C GLN A 230 -11.05 -18.69 9.20
N GLY A 231 -11.69 -19.26 10.23
CA GLY A 231 -13.09 -19.65 10.16
C GLY A 231 -14.03 -18.47 9.90
N ALA A 232 -13.83 -17.35 10.61
CA ALA A 232 -14.56 -16.11 10.36
C ALA A 232 -14.33 -15.58 8.93
N GLN A 233 -13.08 -15.63 8.46
CA GLN A 233 -12.70 -15.23 7.11
C GLN A 233 -13.43 -16.07 6.05
N LEU A 234 -13.40 -17.39 6.17
CA LEU A 234 -14.07 -18.29 5.24
C LEU A 234 -15.59 -18.10 5.24
N ALA A 235 -16.20 -17.98 6.42
CA ALA A 235 -17.65 -17.76 6.54
C ALA A 235 -18.10 -16.45 5.89
N PHE A 236 -17.31 -15.38 5.99
CA PHE A 236 -17.65 -14.11 5.35
C PHE A 236 -17.49 -14.19 3.82
N TRP A 237 -16.34 -14.69 3.34
CA TRP A 237 -16.05 -14.74 1.90
C TRP A 237 -16.83 -15.85 1.15
N SER A 238 -17.60 -16.68 1.85
CA SER A 238 -18.52 -17.65 1.22
C SER A 238 -19.88 -17.04 0.83
N GLN A 239 -20.18 -15.79 1.24
CA GLN A 239 -21.37 -15.08 0.79
C GLN A 239 -21.28 -14.80 -0.72
N PRO A 240 -22.36 -15.01 -1.52
CA PRO A 240 -22.26 -15.02 -2.98
C PRO A 240 -21.61 -13.78 -3.61
N GLU A 241 -21.99 -12.57 -3.18
CA GLU A 241 -21.44 -11.33 -3.72
C GLU A 241 -19.95 -11.15 -3.37
N TRP A 242 -19.57 -11.52 -2.12
CA TRP A 242 -18.21 -11.47 -1.67
C TRP A 242 -17.33 -12.56 -2.27
N ALA A 243 -17.90 -13.73 -2.53
CA ALA A 243 -17.22 -14.83 -3.21
C ALA A 243 -16.89 -14.45 -4.67
N ALA A 244 -17.84 -13.82 -5.38
CA ALA A 244 -17.64 -13.33 -6.73
C ALA A 244 -16.54 -12.23 -6.78
N PHE A 245 -16.61 -11.26 -5.86
CA PHE A 245 -15.55 -10.24 -5.74
C PHE A 245 -14.19 -10.85 -5.42
N LYS A 246 -14.15 -11.84 -4.52
CA LYS A 246 -12.90 -12.52 -4.16
C LYS A 246 -12.29 -13.25 -5.33
N SER A 247 -13.10 -13.98 -6.11
CA SER A 247 -12.63 -14.65 -7.34
C SER A 247 -12.06 -13.65 -8.33
N PHE A 248 -12.80 -12.59 -8.66
CA PHE A 248 -12.32 -11.52 -9.53
C PHE A 248 -10.99 -10.92 -9.03
N SER A 249 -10.90 -10.61 -7.74
CA SER A 249 -9.68 -10.02 -7.15
C SER A 249 -8.49 -10.99 -7.15
N ASP A 250 -8.71 -12.30 -6.95
CA ASP A 250 -7.67 -13.32 -7.00
C ASP A 250 -7.17 -13.52 -8.44
N ASP A 251 -8.07 -13.54 -9.45
CA ASP A 251 -7.74 -13.69 -10.86
C ASP A 251 -6.96 -12.46 -11.36
N ARG A 252 -7.43 -11.25 -11.07
CA ARG A 252 -6.72 -10.01 -11.34
C ARG A 252 -5.32 -10.00 -10.71
N SER A 253 -5.22 -10.35 -9.43
CA SER A 253 -3.96 -10.38 -8.69
C SER A 253 -2.98 -11.39 -9.29
N SER A 254 -3.47 -12.53 -9.79
CA SER A 254 -2.61 -13.55 -10.40
C SER A 254 -1.97 -13.05 -11.69
N PHE A 255 -2.58 -12.11 -12.40
CA PHE A 255 -2.02 -11.47 -13.59
C PHE A 255 -1.21 -10.20 -13.26
N VAL A 256 -1.79 -9.25 -12.52
CA VAL A 256 -1.16 -7.94 -12.27
C VAL A 256 -0.02 -8.01 -11.25
N ASP A 257 -0.18 -8.79 -10.16
CA ASP A 257 0.79 -8.84 -9.07
C ASP A 257 1.94 -9.82 -9.31
N TYR A 258 1.84 -10.68 -10.33
CA TYR A 258 2.89 -11.62 -10.71
C TYR A 258 3.47 -11.25 -12.09
N SER A 259 4.77 -11.43 -12.26
CA SER A 259 5.41 -11.11 -13.53
C SER A 259 4.85 -11.97 -14.66
N THR A 260 4.15 -11.35 -15.61
CA THR A 260 3.63 -11.99 -16.83
C THR A 260 4.53 -11.73 -18.03
N GLY A 261 5.52 -10.84 -17.91
CA GLY A 261 6.44 -10.45 -18.98
C GLY A 261 5.96 -9.29 -19.87
N GLY A 262 4.91 -8.59 -19.45
CA GLY A 262 4.41 -7.38 -20.11
C GLY A 262 3.55 -7.65 -21.37
N TRP A 263 3.10 -6.56 -21.99
CA TRP A 263 2.30 -6.59 -23.21
C TRP A 263 2.98 -7.34 -24.35
N GLU A 264 4.23 -6.99 -24.67
CA GLU A 264 4.96 -7.55 -25.81
C GLU A 264 5.05 -9.07 -25.79
N LYS A 265 5.26 -9.65 -24.61
CA LYS A 265 5.37 -11.10 -24.44
C LYS A 265 4.02 -11.81 -24.58
N ASN A 266 2.93 -11.18 -24.18
CA ASN A 266 1.59 -11.77 -24.11
C ASN A 266 0.64 -11.23 -25.17
N GLN A 267 1.11 -10.37 -26.10
CA GLN A 267 0.28 -9.61 -27.04
C GLN A 267 -0.76 -10.48 -27.74
N ARG A 268 -0.36 -11.59 -28.38
CA ARG A 268 -1.29 -12.46 -29.13
C ARG A 268 -2.39 -13.03 -28.24
N ALA A 269 -2.05 -13.41 -27.03
CA ALA A 269 -3.01 -13.99 -26.09
C ALA A 269 -3.96 -12.91 -25.55
N LEU A 270 -3.46 -11.72 -25.24
CA LEU A 270 -4.25 -10.57 -24.81
C LEU A 270 -5.19 -10.10 -25.91
N GLU A 271 -4.71 -9.96 -27.16
CA GLU A 271 -5.54 -9.61 -28.31
C GLU A 271 -6.63 -10.66 -28.57
N SER A 272 -6.31 -11.96 -28.43
CA SER A 272 -7.31 -13.04 -28.56
C SER A 272 -8.37 -13.01 -27.46
N ALA A 273 -8.05 -12.47 -26.29
CA ALA A 273 -8.98 -12.22 -25.20
C ALA A 273 -9.74 -10.88 -25.32
N GLY A 274 -9.48 -10.10 -26.39
CA GLY A 274 -10.13 -8.84 -26.72
C GLY A 274 -9.53 -7.63 -26.02
N PHE A 275 -8.28 -7.72 -25.54
CA PHE A 275 -7.55 -6.59 -24.95
C PHE A 275 -6.74 -5.84 -25.97
N THR A 276 -6.74 -4.52 -25.89
CA THR A 276 -5.80 -3.63 -26.57
C THR A 276 -4.59 -3.36 -25.67
N GLU A 277 -3.54 -2.76 -26.21
CA GLU A 277 -2.39 -2.30 -25.43
C GLU A 277 -2.81 -1.28 -24.35
N ASN A 278 -3.79 -0.44 -24.66
CA ASN A 278 -4.30 0.56 -23.70
C ASN A 278 -5.11 -0.07 -22.57
N ASP A 279 -5.88 -1.14 -22.84
CA ASP A 279 -6.59 -1.88 -21.80
C ASP A 279 -5.60 -2.57 -20.86
N TYR A 280 -4.53 -3.12 -21.41
CA TYR A 280 -3.44 -3.69 -20.62
C TYR A 280 -2.77 -2.62 -19.74
N TRP A 281 -2.50 -1.43 -20.32
CA TRP A 281 -1.98 -0.30 -19.59
C TRP A 281 -2.93 0.12 -18.43
N CYS A 282 -4.22 0.26 -18.72
CA CYS A 282 -5.23 0.58 -17.69
C CYS A 282 -5.20 -0.44 -16.54
N MET A 283 -5.05 -1.71 -16.85
CA MET A 283 -4.99 -2.77 -15.86
C MET A 283 -3.71 -2.70 -15.02
N GLU A 284 -2.53 -2.52 -15.64
CA GLU A 284 -1.25 -2.35 -14.91
C GLU A 284 -1.26 -1.12 -14.01
N HIS A 285 -1.91 -0.04 -14.45
CA HIS A 285 -2.03 1.21 -13.70
C HIS A 285 -3.29 1.28 -12.83
N GLN A 286 -3.86 0.12 -12.51
CA GLN A 286 -5.00 -0.01 -11.59
C GLN A 286 -6.28 0.72 -12.05
N SER A 287 -6.40 1.14 -13.32
CA SER A 287 -7.56 1.88 -13.86
C SER A 287 -8.55 0.95 -14.57
N PHE A 288 -9.03 -0.10 -13.89
CA PHE A 288 -9.90 -1.15 -14.43
C PHE A 288 -11.33 -1.09 -13.86
N ALA A 289 -11.88 0.10 -13.73
CA ALA A 289 -13.16 0.35 -13.08
C ALA A 289 -14.40 0.06 -13.94
N ASP A 290 -14.21 -0.38 -15.18
CA ASP A 290 -15.29 -0.71 -16.09
C ASP A 290 -15.81 -2.13 -15.86
N PRO A 291 -17.03 -2.32 -15.28
CA PRO A 291 -17.55 -3.66 -15.01
C PRO A 291 -18.04 -4.39 -16.27
N GLU A 292 -18.22 -3.70 -17.39
CA GLU A 292 -18.68 -4.29 -18.64
C GLU A 292 -17.52 -4.87 -19.46
N PHE A 293 -16.36 -4.25 -19.35
CA PHE A 293 -15.16 -4.73 -20.03
C PHE A 293 -14.29 -5.60 -19.12
N PHE A 294 -13.97 -5.17 -17.93
CA PHE A 294 -13.18 -5.95 -16.95
C PHE A 294 -14.10 -6.88 -16.14
N ASP A 295 -14.79 -7.79 -16.82
CA ASP A 295 -15.66 -8.77 -16.19
C ASP A 295 -14.90 -9.99 -15.62
N ALA A 296 -15.59 -10.83 -14.84
CA ALA A 296 -15.00 -11.99 -14.20
C ALA A 296 -14.48 -13.03 -15.21
N ASP A 297 -15.16 -13.21 -16.36
CA ASP A 297 -14.76 -14.20 -17.37
C ASP A 297 -13.48 -13.78 -18.10
N ARG A 298 -13.32 -12.48 -18.38
CA ARG A 298 -12.08 -11.94 -18.94
C ARG A 298 -10.92 -12.04 -17.95
N MET A 299 -11.15 -11.69 -16.67
CA MET A 299 -10.13 -11.81 -15.63
C MET A 299 -9.68 -13.26 -15.45
N ASN A 300 -10.61 -14.22 -15.48
CA ASN A 300 -10.28 -15.64 -15.41
C ASN A 300 -9.39 -16.08 -16.57
N ARG A 301 -9.73 -15.68 -17.82
CA ARG A 301 -8.87 -15.95 -18.99
C ARG A 301 -7.48 -15.34 -18.87
N LEU A 302 -7.36 -14.15 -18.28
CA LEU A 302 -6.05 -13.55 -18.01
C LEU A 302 -5.26 -14.30 -16.94
N ALA A 303 -5.93 -14.85 -15.94
CA ALA A 303 -5.28 -15.66 -14.91
C ALA A 303 -4.58 -16.89 -15.50
N ASP A 304 -5.10 -17.44 -16.57
CA ASP A 304 -4.50 -18.57 -17.30
C ASP A 304 -3.21 -18.17 -18.07
N LEU A 305 -3.03 -16.87 -18.38
CA LEU A 305 -1.81 -16.34 -19.02
C LEU A 305 -0.63 -16.16 -18.06
N ARG A 306 -0.80 -16.55 -16.81
CA ARG A 306 0.26 -16.49 -15.81
C ARG A 306 1.53 -17.15 -16.34
N ALA A 307 2.66 -16.45 -16.17
CA ALA A 307 3.95 -16.96 -16.62
C ALA A 307 4.22 -18.37 -16.05
N GLU A 308 4.58 -19.30 -16.93
CA GLU A 308 5.02 -20.63 -16.53
C GLU A 308 6.23 -20.51 -15.59
N LYS A 309 6.24 -21.35 -14.56
CA LYS A 309 7.39 -21.37 -13.66
C LYS A 309 8.63 -21.79 -14.43
N PRO A 310 9.74 -21.09 -14.26
CA PRO A 310 10.99 -21.46 -14.94
C PRO A 310 11.42 -22.87 -14.53
N ALA A 311 12.04 -23.60 -15.45
CA ALA A 311 12.66 -24.86 -15.13
C ALA A 311 13.71 -24.69 -14.00
N PRO A 312 13.92 -25.66 -13.13
CA PRO A 312 14.83 -25.50 -11.97
C PRO A 312 16.23 -25.00 -12.33
N ALA A 313 16.81 -25.47 -13.43
CA ALA A 313 18.14 -25.04 -13.89
C ALA A 313 18.14 -23.57 -14.36
N GLU A 314 17.11 -23.16 -15.10
CA GLU A 314 16.91 -21.79 -15.57
C GLU A 314 16.62 -20.84 -14.40
N PHE A 315 15.83 -21.28 -13.43
CA PHE A 315 15.61 -20.51 -12.19
C PHE A 315 16.90 -20.27 -11.44
N VAL A 316 17.73 -21.31 -11.26
CA VAL A 316 19.00 -21.19 -10.52
C VAL A 316 19.93 -20.19 -11.19
N SER A 317 20.19 -20.33 -12.50
CA SER A 317 21.12 -19.46 -13.22
C SER A 317 20.56 -18.06 -13.51
N GLY A 318 19.29 -17.97 -13.89
CA GLY A 318 18.65 -16.71 -14.33
C GLY A 318 18.11 -15.85 -13.19
N GLN A 319 17.70 -16.44 -12.07
CA GLN A 319 17.04 -15.69 -10.99
C GLN A 319 17.72 -15.87 -9.64
N ALA A 320 17.96 -17.10 -9.17
CA ALA A 320 18.43 -17.37 -7.81
C ALA A 320 19.84 -16.83 -7.56
N ILE A 321 20.80 -17.08 -8.46
CA ILE A 321 22.19 -16.59 -8.33
C ILE A 321 22.22 -15.05 -8.38
N PRO A 322 21.63 -14.36 -9.39
CA PRO A 322 21.57 -12.90 -9.39
C PRO A 322 20.90 -12.31 -8.14
N PHE A 323 19.84 -12.94 -7.64
CA PHE A 323 19.20 -12.53 -6.40
C PHE A 323 20.15 -12.61 -5.20
N LEU A 324 20.82 -13.75 -5.01
CA LEU A 324 21.75 -13.94 -3.88
C LEU A 324 22.91 -12.94 -3.91
N VAL A 325 23.42 -12.60 -5.10
CA VAL A 325 24.49 -11.61 -5.28
C VAL A 325 23.99 -10.20 -4.94
N LYS A 326 22.76 -9.85 -5.32
CA LYS A 326 22.17 -8.52 -5.09
C LYS A 326 21.59 -8.35 -3.68
N LEU A 327 21.23 -9.44 -3.00
CA LEU A 327 20.56 -9.43 -1.70
C LEU A 327 21.22 -8.54 -0.65
N PRO A 328 22.57 -8.56 -0.45
CA PRO A 328 23.24 -7.70 0.52
C PRO A 328 23.10 -6.20 0.23
N PHE A 329 22.93 -5.84 -1.03
CA PHE A 329 22.82 -4.44 -1.47
C PHE A 329 21.38 -3.94 -1.48
N GLN A 330 20.42 -4.81 -1.77
CA GLN A 330 19.00 -4.47 -1.86
C GLN A 330 18.31 -4.52 -0.50
N VAL A 331 18.64 -5.48 0.35
CA VAL A 331 17.95 -5.75 1.62
C VAL A 331 18.87 -5.50 2.80
N LYS A 332 18.83 -4.27 3.33
CA LYS A 332 19.66 -3.85 4.48
C LYS A 332 19.46 -4.72 5.72
N SER A 333 18.25 -5.24 5.95
CA SER A 333 17.93 -6.11 7.08
C SER A 333 18.65 -7.46 7.01
N PHE A 334 19.00 -7.95 5.81
CA PHE A 334 19.88 -9.12 5.64
C PHE A 334 21.29 -8.86 6.21
N LEU A 335 21.87 -7.69 5.93
CA LEU A 335 23.19 -7.32 6.49
C LEU A 335 23.15 -7.23 8.03
N GLY A 336 22.06 -6.66 8.58
CA GLY A 336 21.87 -6.63 10.03
C GLY A 336 21.80 -8.04 10.65
N PHE A 337 21.06 -8.94 9.99
CA PHE A 337 21.06 -10.36 10.37
C PHE A 337 22.45 -10.99 10.29
N CYS A 338 23.20 -10.79 9.20
CA CYS A 338 24.54 -11.33 9.02
C CYS A 338 25.52 -10.81 10.08
N LEU A 339 25.45 -9.52 10.44
CA LEU A 339 26.33 -8.92 11.43
C LEU A 339 26.08 -9.50 12.84
N VAL A 340 24.84 -9.43 13.32
CA VAL A 340 24.48 -9.93 14.66
C VAL A 340 24.62 -11.45 14.70
N GLY A 341 24.15 -12.15 13.69
CA GLY A 341 24.27 -13.60 13.55
C GLY A 341 25.72 -14.08 13.46
N GLY A 342 26.55 -13.38 12.67
CA GLY A 342 27.98 -13.66 12.53
C GLY A 342 28.73 -13.52 13.84
N ILE A 343 28.50 -12.43 14.59
CA ILE A 343 29.11 -12.26 15.92
C ILE A 343 28.70 -13.41 16.86
N LEU A 344 27.40 -13.74 16.92
CA LEU A 344 26.92 -14.83 17.76
C LEU A 344 27.34 -16.21 17.28
N PHE A 345 27.58 -16.41 15.99
CA PHE A 345 28.13 -17.63 15.43
C PHE A 345 29.58 -17.82 15.86
N LEU A 346 30.40 -16.78 15.76
CA LEU A 346 31.81 -16.83 16.17
C LEU A 346 31.96 -17.08 17.69
N LEU A 347 31.13 -16.41 18.49
CA LEU A 347 31.16 -16.55 19.95
C LEU A 347 30.35 -17.74 20.47
N GLY A 348 29.62 -18.45 19.61
CA GLY A 348 28.67 -19.48 19.99
C GLY A 348 29.27 -20.87 20.09
N ASP A 349 28.64 -21.75 20.88
CA ASP A 349 28.86 -23.19 20.85
C ASP A 349 28.26 -23.80 19.56
N TRP A 350 28.58 -25.08 19.28
CA TRP A 350 28.14 -25.74 18.06
C TRP A 350 26.60 -25.77 17.89
N ARG A 351 25.84 -25.86 18.99
CA ARG A 351 24.37 -25.89 18.99
C ARG A 351 23.79 -24.60 18.50
N ARG A 352 24.39 -23.50 18.93
CA ARG A 352 24.00 -22.15 18.47
C ARG A 352 24.40 -21.94 17.01
N ARG A 353 25.62 -22.36 16.63
CA ARG A 353 26.07 -22.27 15.23
C ARG A 353 25.11 -22.99 14.30
N VAL A 354 24.69 -24.22 14.64
CA VAL A 354 23.70 -24.97 13.87
C VAL A 354 22.38 -24.20 13.79
N ALA A 355 21.87 -23.67 14.92
CA ALA A 355 20.59 -22.92 14.91
C ALA A 355 20.68 -21.62 14.09
N ILE A 356 21.81 -20.89 14.12
CA ILE A 356 22.02 -19.69 13.30
C ILE A 356 22.08 -20.06 11.82
N LEU A 357 22.77 -21.12 11.44
CA LEU A 357 22.80 -21.63 10.07
C LEU A 357 21.39 -22.02 9.60
N CYS A 358 20.62 -22.75 10.42
CA CYS A 358 19.24 -23.09 10.10
C CYS A 358 18.35 -21.84 9.94
N THR A 359 18.59 -20.79 10.74
CA THR A 359 17.88 -19.51 10.61
C THR A 359 18.18 -18.85 9.27
N GLY A 360 19.46 -18.73 8.92
CA GLY A 360 19.90 -18.12 7.65
C GLY A 360 19.42 -18.92 6.44
N THR A 361 19.67 -20.24 6.44
CA THR A 361 19.23 -21.11 5.34
C THR A 361 17.70 -21.10 5.19
N GLY A 362 16.96 -21.19 6.30
CA GLY A 362 15.50 -21.12 6.28
C GLY A 362 14.98 -19.80 5.72
N SER A 363 15.61 -18.67 6.09
CA SER A 363 15.27 -17.35 5.53
C SER A 363 15.50 -17.29 4.02
N LEU A 364 16.66 -17.80 3.56
CA LEU A 364 16.98 -17.84 2.13
C LEU A 364 16.03 -18.79 1.37
N MET A 365 15.71 -19.95 1.93
CA MET A 365 14.76 -20.89 1.30
C MET A 365 13.36 -20.28 1.17
N ILE A 366 12.87 -19.54 2.16
CA ILE A 366 11.62 -18.82 2.07
C ILE A 366 11.67 -17.78 0.94
N CYS A 367 12.74 -16.96 0.89
CA CYS A 367 12.90 -15.96 -0.17
C CYS A 367 13.02 -16.60 -1.56
N LEU A 368 13.84 -17.65 -1.72
CA LEU A 368 13.99 -18.34 -3.01
C LEU A 368 12.70 -19.04 -3.45
N GLY A 369 11.94 -19.63 -2.52
CA GLY A 369 10.65 -20.23 -2.83
C GLY A 369 9.63 -19.21 -3.33
N LEU A 370 9.57 -18.02 -2.71
CA LEU A 370 8.70 -16.93 -3.14
C LEU A 370 9.18 -16.33 -4.47
N LEU A 371 10.50 -16.21 -4.67
CA LEU A 371 11.07 -15.77 -5.95
C LEU A 371 10.70 -16.72 -7.08
N TRP A 372 10.79 -18.02 -6.84
CA TRP A 372 10.39 -19.04 -7.81
C TRP A 372 8.88 -19.01 -8.13
N MET A 373 8.07 -18.57 -7.17
CA MET A 373 6.65 -18.33 -7.39
C MET A 373 6.37 -16.99 -8.13
N GLY A 374 7.40 -16.19 -8.42
CA GLY A 374 7.28 -14.92 -9.14
C GLY A 374 6.85 -13.73 -8.29
N ASN A 375 6.80 -13.85 -6.97
CA ASN A 375 6.35 -12.77 -6.10
C ASN A 375 7.19 -12.66 -4.81
N LEU A 376 8.29 -11.89 -4.89
CA LEU A 376 9.17 -11.61 -3.76
C LEU A 376 9.41 -10.09 -3.61
N PRO A 377 8.43 -9.30 -3.19
CA PRO A 377 8.64 -7.88 -2.95
C PRO A 377 9.51 -7.63 -1.71
N GLU A 378 10.21 -6.50 -1.69
CA GLU A 378 11.13 -6.10 -0.61
C GLU A 378 10.46 -6.17 0.78
N ARG A 379 9.20 -5.71 0.88
CA ARG A 379 8.40 -5.75 2.11
C ARG A 379 8.26 -7.13 2.75
N VAL A 380 8.28 -8.18 1.94
CA VAL A 380 8.21 -9.58 2.41
C VAL A 380 9.57 -10.04 2.92
N MET A 381 10.65 -9.71 2.21
CA MET A 381 12.03 -10.00 2.63
C MET A 381 12.34 -9.35 3.98
N GLU A 382 11.94 -8.11 4.17
CA GLU A 382 12.13 -7.39 5.43
C GLU A 382 11.39 -8.07 6.60
N ALA A 383 10.17 -8.58 6.39
CA ALA A 383 9.45 -9.36 7.40
C ALA A 383 10.19 -10.66 7.78
N VAL A 384 10.75 -11.38 6.79
CA VAL A 384 11.53 -12.60 6.99
C VAL A 384 12.81 -12.29 7.77
N PHE A 385 13.56 -11.24 7.40
CA PHE A 385 14.82 -10.90 8.10
C PHE A 385 14.58 -10.24 9.46
N ALA A 386 13.43 -9.59 9.70
CA ALA A 386 13.03 -9.19 11.04
C ALA A 386 12.86 -10.42 11.95
N ALA A 387 12.17 -11.47 11.47
CA ALA A 387 11.99 -12.72 12.21
C ALA A 387 13.32 -13.45 12.45
N ALA A 388 14.19 -13.46 11.43
CA ALA A 388 15.53 -14.02 11.55
C ALA A 388 16.35 -13.29 12.63
N LEU A 389 16.30 -11.95 12.67
CA LEU A 389 17.01 -11.14 13.65
C LEU A 389 16.48 -11.36 15.07
N PHE A 390 15.16 -11.40 15.27
CA PHE A 390 14.58 -11.80 16.56
C PHE A 390 15.02 -13.19 17.00
N THR A 391 15.01 -14.16 16.08
CA THR A 391 15.43 -15.53 16.34
C THR A 391 16.89 -15.61 16.78
N VAL A 392 17.79 -14.94 16.06
CA VAL A 392 19.22 -14.93 16.37
C VAL A 392 19.49 -14.27 17.72
N VAL A 393 18.81 -13.17 18.05
CA VAL A 393 18.92 -12.53 19.36
C VAL A 393 18.50 -13.48 20.49
N LEU A 394 17.42 -14.24 20.30
CA LEU A 394 16.99 -15.27 21.27
C LEU A 394 18.03 -16.37 21.47
N LEU A 395 18.76 -16.76 20.42
CA LEU A 395 19.81 -17.77 20.52
C LEU A 395 20.98 -17.30 21.40
N GLY A 396 21.09 -16.00 21.71
CA GLY A 396 22.08 -15.43 22.63
C GLY A 396 21.93 -15.80 24.11
N ILE A 397 20.78 -16.33 24.54
CA ILE A 397 20.31 -16.44 25.93
C ILE A 397 21.23 -17.19 26.93
N ARG A 398 22.26 -17.89 26.51
CA ARG A 398 23.13 -18.70 27.41
C ARG A 398 24.57 -18.23 27.48
N GLN A 399 24.94 -17.07 26.96
CA GLN A 399 26.33 -16.71 26.70
C GLN A 399 26.98 -15.74 27.68
N HIS A 400 26.77 -15.87 28.98
CA HIS A 400 27.48 -15.01 29.93
C HIS A 400 28.77 -15.62 30.54
N ARG A 401 29.27 -16.75 30.02
CA ARG A 401 30.50 -17.37 30.57
C ARG A 401 31.62 -17.32 29.51
N GLY A 402 32.71 -16.63 29.87
CA GLY A 402 33.96 -16.69 29.13
C GLY A 402 34.29 -15.49 28.23
N ILE A 403 33.49 -14.44 28.20
CA ILE A 403 33.88 -13.22 27.49
C ILE A 403 34.82 -12.39 28.38
N PRO A 404 36.07 -12.09 27.94
CA PRO A 404 36.97 -11.26 28.70
C PRO A 404 36.38 -9.90 29.04
N GLY A 405 36.63 -9.39 30.25
CA GLY A 405 36.03 -8.14 30.75
C GLY A 405 36.35 -6.92 29.87
N TRP A 406 37.51 -6.90 29.21
CA TRP A 406 37.88 -5.83 28.28
C TRP A 406 37.01 -5.86 26.99
N LEU A 407 36.69 -7.06 26.47
CA LEU A 407 35.75 -7.23 25.33
C LEU A 407 34.34 -6.80 25.70
N CYS A 408 33.92 -7.06 26.95
CA CYS A 408 32.62 -6.55 27.43
C CYS A 408 32.59 -5.01 27.47
N ARG A 409 33.66 -4.37 27.99
CA ARG A 409 33.74 -2.90 28.07
C ARG A 409 33.86 -2.28 26.68
N GLY A 410 34.76 -2.77 25.83
CA GLY A 410 34.88 -2.30 24.45
C GLY A 410 33.58 -2.51 23.65
N GLY A 411 32.92 -3.65 23.85
CA GLY A 411 31.60 -3.92 23.25
C GLY A 411 30.50 -2.95 23.70
N ILE A 412 30.53 -2.49 24.97
CA ILE A 412 29.57 -1.47 25.45
C ILE A 412 29.81 -0.15 24.74
N VAL A 413 31.06 0.31 24.63
CA VAL A 413 31.41 1.55 23.95
C VAL A 413 31.06 1.48 22.47
N ALA A 414 31.44 0.41 21.78
CA ALA A 414 31.09 0.20 20.37
C ALA A 414 29.57 0.12 20.16
N GLY A 415 28.85 -0.61 21.01
CA GLY A 415 27.40 -0.72 20.94
C GLY A 415 26.70 0.61 21.21
N ALA A 416 27.19 1.39 22.17
CA ALA A 416 26.67 2.73 22.41
C ALA A 416 26.94 3.68 21.21
N ALA A 417 28.12 3.61 20.61
CA ALA A 417 28.45 4.39 19.43
C ALA A 417 27.54 4.04 18.25
N VAL A 418 27.32 2.74 17.99
CA VAL A 418 26.38 2.30 16.94
C VAL A 418 24.97 2.79 17.23
N PHE A 419 24.49 2.65 18.47
CA PHE A 419 23.15 3.10 18.87
C PHE A 419 23.00 4.62 18.67
N LEU A 420 23.99 5.40 19.11
CA LEU A 420 23.97 6.87 18.95
C LEU A 420 24.02 7.29 17.47
N LEU A 421 24.87 6.63 16.67
CA LEU A 421 24.96 6.90 15.24
C LEU A 421 23.62 6.60 14.53
N CYS A 422 23.03 5.43 14.80
CA CYS A 422 21.75 5.04 14.26
C CYS A 422 20.64 6.03 14.66
N SER A 423 20.66 6.47 15.92
CA SER A 423 19.71 7.47 16.43
C SER A 423 19.92 8.83 15.76
N ALA A 424 21.17 9.28 15.60
CA ALA A 424 21.50 10.54 14.94
C ALA A 424 21.06 10.56 13.46
N VAL A 425 21.29 9.47 12.72
CA VAL A 425 20.81 9.35 11.33
C VAL A 425 19.28 9.39 11.27
N SER A 426 18.60 8.71 12.21
CA SER A 426 17.14 8.76 12.30
C SER A 426 16.64 10.17 12.58
N MET A 427 17.28 10.89 13.51
CA MET A 427 16.97 12.29 13.81
C MET A 427 17.21 13.22 12.60
N ALA A 428 18.31 13.04 11.88
CA ALA A 428 18.59 13.80 10.68
C ALA A 428 17.51 13.60 9.59
N ARG A 429 17.01 12.36 9.43
CA ARG A 429 15.90 12.09 8.51
C ARG A 429 14.61 12.82 8.94
N VAL A 430 14.29 12.85 10.24
CA VAL A 430 13.16 13.64 10.75
C VAL A 430 13.38 15.13 10.48
N ALA A 431 14.56 15.66 10.79
CA ALA A 431 14.88 17.07 10.54
C ALA A 431 14.74 17.46 9.06
N ASN A 432 15.21 16.61 8.15
CA ASN A 432 15.04 16.84 6.71
C ASN A 432 13.56 16.84 6.28
N ARG A 433 12.73 15.95 6.87
CA ARG A 433 11.30 15.93 6.60
C ARG A 433 10.57 17.14 7.20
N LEU A 434 11.00 17.62 8.38
CA LEU A 434 10.46 18.83 9.01
C LEU A 434 10.80 20.10 8.22
N ALA A 435 11.91 20.10 7.48
CA ALA A 435 12.31 21.21 6.62
C ALA A 435 11.51 21.26 5.30
N MET A 436 10.81 20.18 4.94
CA MET A 436 9.94 20.19 3.76
C MET A 436 8.62 20.93 4.10
N PRO A 437 8.04 21.68 3.14
CA PRO A 437 6.74 22.31 3.34
C PRO A 437 5.71 21.26 3.77
N ARG A 438 5.05 21.50 4.90
CA ARG A 438 3.94 20.67 5.34
C ARG A 438 2.69 21.11 4.59
N VAL A 439 2.10 20.20 3.83
CA VAL A 439 0.81 20.43 3.19
C VAL A 439 -0.34 20.12 4.18
N ASN A 440 -0.05 19.42 5.29
CA ASN A 440 -1.05 18.80 6.17
C ASN A 440 -1.36 19.63 7.42
N THR A 441 -1.78 20.87 7.28
CA THR A 441 -2.48 21.57 8.38
C THR A 441 -3.90 21.80 7.95
N ILE A 442 -4.81 20.97 8.45
CA ILE A 442 -6.25 21.29 8.36
C ILE A 442 -6.46 22.50 9.25
N GLU A 443 -6.52 23.68 8.65
CA GLU A 443 -6.83 24.94 9.31
C GLU A 443 -8.20 25.41 8.82
N ASN A 444 -9.11 25.67 9.74
CA ASN A 444 -10.44 26.18 9.43
C ASN A 444 -11.27 25.30 8.45
N GLY A 445 -11.08 23.99 8.49
CA GLY A 445 -11.80 23.05 7.61
C GLY A 445 -11.18 22.86 6.23
N THR A 446 -10.07 23.49 5.90
CA THR A 446 -9.34 23.27 4.64
C THR A 446 -8.13 22.39 4.84
N THR A 447 -7.82 21.55 3.85
CA THR A 447 -6.69 20.61 3.90
C THR A 447 -5.38 21.25 3.41
N GLY A 448 -5.45 22.44 2.79
CA GLY A 448 -4.34 23.09 2.11
C GLY A 448 -4.00 22.49 0.74
N VAL A 449 -4.78 21.50 0.28
CA VAL A 449 -4.73 20.95 -1.09
C VAL A 449 -5.98 21.42 -1.81
N GLN A 450 -5.86 22.47 -2.62
CA GLN A 450 -7.02 23.18 -3.20
C GLN A 450 -7.94 22.26 -3.98
N SER A 451 -7.39 21.32 -4.75
CA SER A 451 -8.19 20.39 -5.55
C SER A 451 -9.07 19.48 -4.69
N VAL A 452 -8.60 19.10 -3.52
CA VAL A 452 -9.38 18.27 -2.58
C VAL A 452 -10.44 19.11 -1.88
N ASP A 453 -10.10 20.33 -1.45
CA ASP A 453 -11.02 21.24 -0.77
C ASP A 453 -12.17 21.65 -1.69
N ILE A 454 -11.88 21.94 -2.97
CA ILE A 454 -12.88 22.28 -3.99
C ILE A 454 -13.78 21.07 -4.28
N ALA A 455 -13.18 19.88 -4.52
CA ALA A 455 -13.93 18.66 -4.80
C ALA A 455 -14.78 18.18 -3.61
N ALA A 456 -14.41 18.55 -2.39
CA ALA A 456 -15.18 18.23 -1.19
C ALA A 456 -16.45 19.11 -1.02
N THR A 457 -16.43 20.32 -1.57
CA THR A 457 -17.52 21.29 -1.41
C THR A 457 -18.39 21.47 -2.66
N ASP A 458 -18.01 20.87 -3.78
CA ASP A 458 -18.74 20.93 -5.03
C ASP A 458 -19.82 19.84 -5.07
N GLU A 459 -21.07 20.23 -4.85
CA GLU A 459 -22.25 19.36 -4.91
C GLU A 459 -22.82 19.21 -6.33
N GLU A 460 -22.35 20.02 -7.30
CA GLU A 460 -22.86 20.02 -8.67
C GLU A 460 -22.27 18.89 -9.51
N HIS A 461 -21.01 18.53 -9.24
CA HIS A 461 -20.25 17.56 -10.02
C HIS A 461 -19.91 16.31 -9.23
N VAL A 462 -19.77 15.20 -9.93
CA VAL A 462 -19.16 13.96 -9.42
C VAL A 462 -17.76 13.83 -10.00
N TYR A 463 -16.77 13.71 -9.12
CA TYR A 463 -15.36 13.56 -9.51
C TYR A 463 -14.95 12.10 -9.54
N VAL A 464 -14.47 11.67 -10.70
CA VAL A 464 -13.87 10.35 -10.91
C VAL A 464 -12.36 10.52 -10.90
N TRP A 465 -11.75 10.21 -9.76
CA TRP A 465 -10.31 10.36 -9.55
C TRP A 465 -9.53 9.22 -10.17
N ASN A 466 -8.51 9.53 -10.96
CA ASN A 466 -7.47 8.56 -11.24
C ASN A 466 -6.80 8.15 -9.92
N ILE A 467 -6.48 6.86 -9.77
CA ILE A 467 -5.94 6.33 -8.51
C ILE A 467 -4.63 7.02 -8.10
N TYR A 468 -3.75 7.34 -9.04
CA TYR A 468 -2.49 8.04 -8.75
C TYR A 468 -2.72 9.50 -8.36
N SER A 469 -3.66 10.18 -9.00
CA SER A 469 -4.07 11.54 -8.63
C SER A 469 -4.71 11.56 -7.24
N ALA A 470 -5.57 10.57 -6.91
CA ALA A 470 -6.12 10.40 -5.57
C ALA A 470 -5.03 10.19 -4.52
N TYR A 471 -4.05 9.32 -4.79
CA TYR A 471 -2.94 9.11 -3.88
C TYR A 471 -2.08 10.37 -3.68
N ASN A 472 -1.80 11.09 -4.76
CA ASN A 472 -0.98 12.28 -4.68
C ASN A 472 -1.70 13.46 -4.01
N ARG A 473 -3.02 13.60 -4.16
CA ARG A 473 -3.79 14.74 -3.67
C ARG A 473 -4.56 14.42 -2.40
N VAL A 474 -5.45 13.42 -2.42
CA VAL A 474 -6.31 13.11 -1.27
C VAL A 474 -5.49 12.54 -0.12
N GLN A 475 -4.55 11.63 -0.39
CA GLN A 475 -3.65 11.14 0.66
C GLN A 475 -2.75 12.26 1.21
N GLN A 476 -2.29 13.18 0.36
CA GLN A 476 -1.50 14.32 0.80
C GLN A 476 -2.31 15.26 1.69
N ALA A 477 -3.57 15.51 1.35
CA ALA A 477 -4.47 16.38 2.10
C ALA A 477 -4.72 15.88 3.53
N TYR A 478 -5.00 14.59 3.70
CA TYR A 478 -5.35 14.00 5.00
C TYR A 478 -4.18 13.28 5.68
N GLY A 479 -3.13 12.94 4.95
CA GLY A 479 -2.04 12.11 5.46
C GLY A 479 -2.50 10.70 5.81
N LEU A 480 -1.76 10.02 6.72
CA LEU A 480 -2.15 8.70 7.23
C LEU A 480 -2.83 8.73 8.60
N MET A 481 -2.78 9.84 9.32
CA MET A 481 -3.31 9.94 10.69
C MET A 481 -4.79 10.29 10.75
N ALA A 482 -5.29 10.93 9.70
CA ALA A 482 -6.69 11.33 9.56
C ALA A 482 -7.34 10.69 8.32
N LEU A 483 -8.64 10.80 8.23
CA LEU A 483 -9.44 10.31 7.11
C LEU A 483 -10.26 11.47 6.56
N PRO A 484 -10.62 11.46 5.26
CA PRO A 484 -11.66 12.33 4.72
C PRO A 484 -12.96 12.16 5.50
N GLU A 485 -13.74 13.20 5.56
CA GLU A 485 -15.13 13.09 6.03
C GLU A 485 -15.90 12.12 5.11
N ARG A 486 -16.92 11.45 5.64
CA ARG A 486 -17.62 10.40 4.89
C ARG A 486 -18.39 10.95 3.68
N ASP A 487 -18.80 12.21 3.74
CA ASP A 487 -19.48 12.92 2.66
C ASP A 487 -18.55 13.25 1.49
N PHE A 488 -17.22 13.32 1.70
CA PHE A 488 -16.29 13.46 0.58
C PHE A 488 -16.53 12.41 -0.52
N PHE A 489 -16.75 11.15 -0.16
CA PHE A 489 -17.02 10.08 -1.11
C PHE A 489 -18.50 9.98 -1.55
N SER A 490 -19.36 10.94 -1.21
CA SER A 490 -20.71 11.04 -1.79
C SER A 490 -20.70 11.61 -3.20
N HIS A 491 -19.67 12.41 -3.56
CA HIS A 491 -19.49 13.04 -4.87
C HIS A 491 -18.10 12.74 -5.48
N ASN A 492 -17.34 11.89 -4.84
CA ASN A 492 -15.99 11.54 -5.26
C ASN A 492 -15.81 10.01 -5.31
N THR A 493 -15.35 9.48 -6.43
CA THR A 493 -15.00 8.05 -6.56
C THR A 493 -13.62 7.90 -7.17
N ILE A 494 -12.98 6.75 -6.95
CA ILE A 494 -11.63 6.46 -7.43
C ILE A 494 -11.72 5.39 -8.53
N LEU A 495 -11.02 5.57 -9.65
CA LEU A 495 -10.87 4.56 -10.69
C LEU A 495 -9.89 3.48 -10.25
N GLY A 496 -10.38 2.26 -10.14
CA GLY A 496 -9.54 1.10 -9.87
C GLY A 496 -9.15 0.92 -8.40
N GLY A 497 -8.00 0.28 -8.19
CA GLY A 497 -7.56 -0.13 -6.86
C GLY A 497 -8.05 -1.53 -6.46
N TYR A 498 -7.62 -1.98 -5.28
CA TYR A 498 -7.92 -3.33 -4.78
C TYR A 498 -9.40 -3.55 -4.40
N HIS A 499 -10.15 -2.49 -4.29
CA HIS A 499 -11.56 -2.48 -3.92
C HIS A 499 -12.49 -2.46 -5.13
N GLU A 500 -11.96 -2.35 -6.33
CA GLU A 500 -12.74 -2.30 -7.57
C GLU A 500 -13.58 -3.56 -7.76
N HIS A 501 -14.80 -3.40 -8.29
CA HIS A 501 -15.82 -4.43 -8.44
C HIS A 501 -16.37 -5.02 -7.13
N SER A 502 -15.95 -4.50 -5.95
CA SER A 502 -16.49 -4.95 -4.67
C SER A 502 -17.97 -4.57 -4.49
N PRO A 503 -18.73 -5.32 -3.65
CA PRO A 503 -20.14 -4.98 -3.38
C PRO A 503 -20.32 -3.56 -2.85
N TYR A 504 -19.42 -3.08 -1.99
CA TYR A 504 -19.53 -1.73 -1.42
C TYR A 504 -19.19 -0.63 -2.41
N MET A 505 -18.25 -0.84 -3.35
CA MET A 505 -17.98 0.14 -4.41
C MET A 505 -19.14 0.26 -5.39
N LYS A 506 -19.75 -0.88 -5.77
CA LYS A 506 -20.97 -0.89 -6.58
C LYS A 506 -22.09 -0.09 -5.90
N LYS A 507 -22.28 -0.31 -4.59
CA LYS A 507 -23.29 0.42 -3.81
C LYS A 507 -22.97 1.91 -3.67
N SER A 508 -21.73 2.28 -3.37
CA SER A 508 -21.29 3.67 -3.28
C SER A 508 -21.52 4.42 -4.60
N ARG A 509 -21.12 3.83 -5.73
CA ARG A 509 -21.32 4.43 -7.06
C ARG A 509 -22.79 4.51 -7.47
N ALA A 510 -23.57 3.47 -7.15
CA ALA A 510 -25.02 3.52 -7.41
C ALA A 510 -25.72 4.68 -6.67
N ALA A 511 -25.26 5.00 -5.45
CA ALA A 511 -25.75 6.16 -4.72
C ALA A 511 -25.41 7.50 -5.38
N MET A 512 -24.34 7.58 -6.17
CA MET A 512 -23.96 8.74 -7.00
C MET A 512 -24.63 8.73 -8.39
N GLY A 513 -25.49 7.74 -8.70
CA GLY A 513 -26.06 7.56 -10.04
C GLY A 513 -25.08 7.02 -11.08
N ILE A 514 -23.93 6.49 -10.65
CA ILE A 514 -22.88 5.96 -11.52
C ILE A 514 -22.81 4.43 -11.34
N GLN A 515 -23.10 3.66 -12.40
CA GLN A 515 -22.89 2.19 -12.37
C GLN A 515 -21.54 1.82 -12.98
N ASN A 516 -21.19 2.48 -14.09
CA ASN A 516 -19.94 2.30 -14.80
C ASN A 516 -19.23 3.66 -14.88
N PRO A 517 -18.15 3.91 -14.11
CA PRO A 517 -17.51 5.22 -14.08
C PRO A 517 -16.83 5.58 -15.40
N MET A 518 -16.32 4.60 -16.17
CA MET A 518 -15.70 4.88 -17.48
C MET A 518 -16.72 5.36 -18.49
N ARG A 519 -17.89 4.74 -18.54
CA ARG A 519 -19.01 5.15 -19.39
C ARG A 519 -19.58 6.50 -18.93
N ALA A 520 -19.73 6.69 -17.63
CA ALA A 520 -20.30 7.93 -17.07
C ALA A 520 -19.45 9.17 -17.39
N LEU A 521 -18.13 9.03 -17.59
CA LEU A 521 -17.26 10.14 -18.00
C LEU A 521 -17.69 10.78 -19.33
N VAL A 522 -18.29 10.02 -20.23
CA VAL A 522 -18.74 10.53 -21.55
C VAL A 522 -20.23 10.76 -21.58
N GLU A 523 -21.05 9.92 -20.94
CA GLU A 523 -22.51 9.99 -21.04
C GLU A 523 -23.16 10.98 -20.05
N ASN A 524 -22.53 11.28 -18.91
CA ASN A 524 -23.07 12.15 -17.87
C ASN A 524 -22.34 13.50 -17.84
N GLU A 525 -23.05 14.59 -18.08
CA GLU A 525 -22.48 15.94 -18.14
C GLU A 525 -21.83 16.39 -16.84
N ASN A 526 -22.34 15.94 -15.70
CA ASN A 526 -21.87 16.33 -14.38
C ASN A 526 -20.72 15.44 -13.86
N VAL A 527 -20.31 14.43 -14.62
CA VAL A 527 -19.18 13.58 -14.24
C VAL A 527 -17.89 14.11 -14.86
N LEU A 528 -16.92 14.41 -14.00
CA LEU A 528 -15.62 14.96 -14.38
C LEU A 528 -14.48 14.01 -14.01
N LEU A 529 -13.47 13.92 -14.86
CA LEU A 529 -12.24 13.19 -14.60
C LEU A 529 -11.26 14.06 -13.80
N ALA A 530 -10.91 13.65 -12.61
CA ALA A 530 -9.86 14.25 -11.80
C ALA A 530 -8.56 13.47 -12.00
N ASP A 531 -7.80 13.82 -13.02
CA ASP A 531 -6.57 13.15 -13.41
C ASP A 531 -5.50 14.15 -13.83
N ASP A 532 -4.44 14.25 -13.03
CA ASP A 532 -3.22 14.99 -13.36
C ASP A 532 -2.05 14.06 -13.74
N TYR A 533 -2.31 12.75 -13.88
CA TYR A 533 -1.31 11.74 -14.20
C TYR A 533 -1.26 11.45 -15.71
N GLU A 534 -2.19 10.69 -16.29
CA GLU A 534 -2.26 10.35 -17.71
C GLU A 534 -3.71 10.31 -18.25
N PRO A 535 -4.44 11.44 -18.26
CA PRO A 535 -5.84 11.49 -18.65
C PRO A 535 -6.08 11.08 -20.11
N GLU A 536 -5.07 11.19 -20.97
CA GLU A 536 -5.13 10.79 -22.38
C GLU A 536 -5.33 9.28 -22.55
N ARG A 537 -4.84 8.48 -21.58
CA ARG A 537 -5.05 7.03 -21.56
C ARG A 537 -6.50 6.68 -21.24
N ILE A 538 -7.12 7.44 -20.35
CA ILE A 538 -8.55 7.28 -20.02
C ILE A 538 -9.41 7.72 -21.23
N LEU A 539 -9.08 8.84 -21.87
CA LEU A 539 -9.73 9.22 -23.14
C LEU A 539 -9.64 8.11 -24.17
N ARG A 540 -8.44 7.56 -24.41
CA ARG A 540 -8.24 6.48 -25.38
C ARG A 540 -9.07 5.24 -25.04
N TYR A 541 -9.19 4.89 -23.76
CA TYR A 541 -10.07 3.82 -23.31
C TYR A 541 -11.53 4.09 -23.69
N VAL A 542 -12.04 5.29 -23.40
CA VAL A 542 -13.40 5.70 -23.76
C VAL A 542 -13.61 5.68 -25.28
N GLN A 543 -12.61 6.13 -26.06
CA GLN A 543 -12.69 6.09 -27.54
C GLN A 543 -12.71 4.66 -28.09
N GLN A 544 -12.05 3.71 -27.46
CA GLN A 544 -12.02 2.32 -27.89
C GLN A 544 -13.30 1.55 -27.58
N HIS A 545 -13.95 1.87 -26.45
CA HIS A 545 -15.04 1.06 -25.91
C HIS A 545 -16.43 1.71 -25.98
N TYR A 546 -16.49 3.04 -26.04
CA TYR A 546 -17.78 3.78 -25.90
C TYR A 546 -18.04 4.76 -27.03
N GLU A 547 -17.15 5.74 -27.23
CA GLU A 547 -17.37 6.83 -28.16
C GLU A 547 -16.08 7.19 -28.92
N PRO A 548 -15.91 6.68 -30.14
CA PRO A 548 -14.68 6.88 -30.91
C PRO A 548 -14.31 8.34 -31.18
N GLU A 549 -15.28 9.21 -31.27
CA GLU A 549 -15.08 10.66 -31.52
C GLU A 549 -15.07 11.48 -30.23
N ALA A 550 -14.98 10.83 -29.04
CA ALA A 550 -14.88 11.53 -27.77
C ALA A 550 -13.66 12.46 -27.74
N ALA A 551 -13.83 13.60 -27.09
CA ALA A 551 -12.80 14.62 -26.92
C ALA A 551 -12.56 14.94 -25.44
N LEU A 552 -11.35 15.37 -25.11
CA LEU A 552 -10.94 15.70 -23.73
C LEU A 552 -10.65 17.20 -23.61
N SER A 553 -11.28 17.86 -22.65
CA SER A 553 -11.11 19.29 -22.41
C SER A 553 -11.08 19.62 -20.92
N SER A 554 -10.48 20.74 -20.56
CA SER A 554 -10.57 21.32 -19.22
C SER A 554 -12.00 21.76 -18.93
N ALA A 555 -12.55 21.39 -17.76
CA ALA A 555 -13.92 21.69 -17.39
C ALA A 555 -14.02 22.55 -16.12
N LYS A 556 -13.32 22.20 -15.06
CA LYS A 556 -13.35 22.89 -13.76
C LYS A 556 -11.94 23.10 -13.21
N ASN A 557 -11.61 24.33 -12.83
CA ASN A 557 -10.35 24.60 -12.14
C ASN A 557 -10.46 24.14 -10.69
N LEU A 558 -9.59 23.21 -10.30
CA LEU A 558 -9.50 22.73 -8.92
C LEU A 558 -8.36 23.42 -8.13
N GLY A 559 -7.79 24.49 -8.67
CA GLY A 559 -6.68 25.21 -8.07
C GLY A 559 -5.33 24.62 -8.44
N ASP A 560 -5.03 23.41 -7.99
CA ASP A 560 -3.78 22.73 -8.28
C ASP A 560 -3.70 22.18 -9.71
N PHE A 561 -4.83 21.76 -10.26
CA PHE A 561 -4.98 21.25 -11.64
C PHE A 561 -6.43 21.41 -12.13
N TRP A 562 -6.69 21.05 -13.37
CA TRP A 562 -8.02 21.10 -13.97
C TRP A 562 -8.69 19.74 -13.95
N ALA A 563 -9.90 19.64 -13.41
CA ALA A 563 -10.79 18.52 -13.71
C ALA A 563 -11.21 18.59 -15.19
N LEU A 564 -11.29 17.43 -15.81
CA LEU A 564 -11.43 17.28 -17.25
C LEU A 564 -12.80 16.71 -17.59
N LYS A 565 -13.33 17.10 -18.76
CA LYS A 565 -14.55 16.53 -19.33
C LYS A 565 -14.22 15.74 -20.58
N ILE A 566 -14.74 14.52 -20.66
CA ILE A 566 -14.78 13.73 -21.89
C ILE A 566 -16.13 13.97 -22.55
N THR A 567 -16.11 14.52 -23.75
CA THR A 567 -17.32 14.98 -24.45
C THR A 567 -17.57 14.10 -25.67
N PRO A 568 -18.81 13.57 -25.86
CA PRO A 568 -19.19 12.90 -27.09
C PRO A 568 -19.37 13.93 -28.23
N PRO A 569 -19.46 13.51 -29.50
CA PRO A 569 -19.82 14.39 -30.59
C PRO A 569 -21.25 14.94 -30.37
N MET A 570 -21.41 16.23 -30.61
CA MET A 570 -22.69 16.92 -30.43
C MET A 570 -23.25 17.34 -31.77
N GLN A 571 -24.55 17.13 -31.97
CA GLN A 571 -25.29 17.59 -33.14
C GLN A 571 -26.09 18.82 -32.79
N SER A 572 -26.02 19.84 -33.64
CA SER A 572 -26.84 21.04 -33.48
C SER A 572 -28.23 20.84 -34.11
N GLU A 573 -29.24 21.36 -33.45
CA GLU A 573 -30.63 21.36 -33.93
C GLU A 573 -30.96 22.61 -34.76
N GLU A 574 -30.24 23.71 -34.51
CA GLU A 574 -30.49 25.01 -35.12
C GLU A 574 -29.19 25.78 -35.31
N THR A 575 -29.09 26.54 -36.39
CA THR A 575 -27.98 27.47 -36.63
C THR A 575 -28.44 28.89 -36.39
N LYS A 576 -27.72 29.63 -35.56
CA LYS A 576 -27.97 31.05 -35.27
C LYS A 576 -26.73 31.89 -35.46
N GLN A 577 -26.93 33.16 -35.78
CA GLN A 577 -25.83 34.12 -35.75
C GLN A 577 -25.48 34.47 -34.29
N ILE A 578 -24.35 33.92 -33.82
CA ILE A 578 -23.79 34.21 -32.53
C ILE A 578 -22.50 35.00 -32.78
N ALA A 579 -22.42 36.21 -32.25
CA ALA A 579 -21.20 37.00 -32.33
C ALA A 579 -20.15 36.42 -31.34
N TRP A 580 -19.06 35.91 -31.87
CA TRP A 580 -17.98 35.42 -31.04
C TRP A 580 -16.61 35.62 -31.71
N GLU A 581 -15.59 35.68 -30.88
CA GLU A 581 -14.18 35.77 -31.26
C GLU A 581 -13.33 34.81 -30.45
N MET A 582 -12.28 34.29 -31.02
CA MET A 582 -11.35 33.36 -30.36
C MET A 582 -9.91 33.72 -30.72
N GLN A 583 -9.04 33.70 -29.73
CA GLN A 583 -7.60 33.81 -29.92
C GLN A 583 -7.06 32.53 -30.58
N PRO A 584 -5.99 32.62 -31.36
CA PRO A 584 -5.33 31.45 -31.94
C PRO A 584 -4.97 30.43 -30.84
N LEU A 585 -5.05 29.15 -31.17
CA LEU A 585 -4.60 28.08 -30.30
C LEU A 585 -3.11 28.22 -29.95
N GLN A 586 -2.81 28.16 -28.68
CA GLN A 586 -1.43 28.17 -28.16
C GLN A 586 -1.15 26.82 -27.51
N SER A 587 0.03 26.26 -27.77
CA SER A 587 0.47 25.08 -27.03
C SER A 587 0.41 25.35 -25.53
N ALA A 588 -0.21 24.45 -24.77
CA ALA A 588 -0.27 24.59 -23.34
C ALA A 588 1.14 24.57 -22.72
N PRO A 589 1.42 25.34 -21.70
CA PRO A 589 2.75 25.38 -21.04
C PRO A 589 3.05 24.09 -20.26
N THR A 590 2.26 23.04 -20.42
CA THR A 590 2.44 21.73 -19.82
C THR A 590 3.50 20.93 -20.59
N SER A 591 4.22 20.05 -19.91
CA SER A 591 5.19 19.11 -20.54
C SER A 591 4.54 18.07 -21.47
N ARG A 592 3.22 18.09 -21.64
CA ARG A 592 2.46 17.09 -22.40
C ARG A 592 2.18 17.61 -23.83
N SER A 593 2.56 16.83 -24.83
CA SER A 593 2.24 17.12 -26.22
C SER A 593 0.74 16.96 -26.49
N GLY A 594 0.22 17.71 -27.46
CA GLY A 594 -1.18 17.63 -27.88
C GLY A 594 -2.15 18.51 -27.09
N TRP A 595 -1.73 19.17 -26.01
CA TRP A 595 -2.55 20.12 -25.29
C TRP A 595 -2.41 21.54 -25.81
N TYR A 596 -3.55 22.19 -26.05
CA TYR A 596 -3.64 23.56 -26.53
C TYR A 596 -4.60 24.36 -25.64
N THR A 597 -4.34 25.65 -25.54
CA THR A 597 -5.21 26.60 -24.84
C THR A 597 -5.67 27.71 -25.77
N THR A 598 -6.87 28.20 -25.57
CA THR A 598 -7.39 29.39 -26.22
C THR A 598 -8.29 30.18 -25.27
N ARG A 599 -8.52 31.42 -25.60
CA ARG A 599 -9.49 32.32 -24.93
C ARG A 599 -10.33 32.99 -26.01
N GLY A 600 -11.53 33.34 -25.63
CA GLY A 600 -12.43 34.01 -26.53
C GLY A 600 -13.57 34.71 -25.80
N LYS A 601 -14.45 35.29 -26.59
CA LYS A 601 -15.66 35.99 -26.09
C LYS A 601 -16.85 35.64 -26.97
N ALA A 602 -17.98 35.36 -26.33
CA ALA A 602 -19.23 35.05 -27.01
C ALA A 602 -20.29 36.04 -26.54
N ILE A 603 -20.73 36.95 -27.40
CA ILE A 603 -21.57 38.09 -27.05
C ILE A 603 -23.05 37.71 -27.22
N GLY A 604 -23.89 38.12 -26.26
CA GLY A 604 -25.33 37.97 -26.35
C GLY A 604 -25.88 36.58 -25.95
N LEU A 605 -25.04 35.70 -25.42
CA LEU A 605 -25.51 34.41 -24.90
C LEU A 605 -25.97 34.56 -23.44
N PRO A 606 -27.08 33.93 -23.07
CA PRO A 606 -27.53 33.85 -21.67
C PRO A 606 -26.46 33.20 -20.78
N SER A 607 -26.46 33.55 -19.48
CA SER A 607 -25.52 33.04 -18.53
C SER A 607 -25.73 31.55 -18.15
N ASP A 608 -26.90 31.02 -18.39
CA ASP A 608 -27.45 29.74 -17.97
C ASP A 608 -27.28 28.63 -19.00
N GLY A 609 -26.41 28.63 -19.89
CA GLY A 609 -26.16 27.55 -20.87
C GLY A 609 -24.73 27.01 -20.84
N ALA A 610 -24.57 25.78 -21.28
CA ALA A 610 -23.28 25.19 -21.50
C ALA A 610 -22.69 25.64 -22.84
N LEU A 611 -21.40 25.92 -22.86
CA LEU A 611 -20.69 26.39 -24.05
C LEU A 611 -19.69 25.35 -24.52
N TRP A 612 -19.67 25.12 -25.86
CA TRP A 612 -18.83 24.09 -26.46
C TRP A 612 -18.13 24.62 -27.71
N LEU A 613 -17.00 24.06 -28.04
CA LEU A 613 -16.29 24.33 -29.27
C LEU A 613 -16.26 23.05 -30.11
N ARG A 614 -16.94 23.02 -31.24
CA ARG A 614 -16.77 21.98 -32.24
C ARG A 614 -15.55 22.30 -33.08
N VAL A 615 -14.62 21.38 -33.09
CA VAL A 615 -13.41 21.44 -33.89
C VAL A 615 -13.57 20.45 -35.03
N SER A 616 -13.48 20.90 -36.27
CA SER A 616 -13.69 20.08 -37.48
C SER A 616 -12.49 20.13 -38.37
N ARG A 617 -12.21 18.99 -39.04
CA ARG A 617 -11.19 18.84 -40.07
C ARG A 617 -11.84 18.72 -41.44
N ALA A 618 -11.07 19.00 -42.50
CA ALA A 618 -11.54 18.96 -43.89
C ALA A 618 -12.03 17.57 -44.36
N ASP A 619 -11.59 16.51 -43.71
CA ASP A 619 -12.02 15.11 -43.97
C ASP A 619 -13.40 14.78 -43.34
N GLY A 620 -14.05 15.73 -42.67
CA GLY A 620 -15.36 15.58 -42.04
C GLY A 620 -15.35 15.12 -40.59
N ARG A 621 -14.18 14.72 -40.02
CA ARG A 621 -14.08 14.40 -38.63
C ARG A 621 -14.28 15.64 -37.77
N ASN A 622 -15.00 15.49 -36.65
CA ASN A 622 -15.21 16.59 -35.70
C ASN A 622 -15.22 16.06 -34.27
N ARG A 623 -14.79 16.93 -33.34
CA ARG A 623 -14.84 16.68 -31.91
C ARG A 623 -15.33 17.91 -31.16
N CYS A 624 -16.06 17.71 -30.07
CA CYS A 624 -16.64 18.78 -29.27
C CYS A 624 -15.94 18.89 -27.92
N TYR A 625 -15.54 20.11 -27.56
CA TYR A 625 -14.77 20.42 -26.38
C TYR A 625 -15.55 21.36 -25.47
N ARG A 626 -15.63 21.06 -24.17
CA ARG A 626 -16.25 21.94 -23.16
C ARG A 626 -15.43 23.22 -23.05
N LEU A 627 -16.14 24.36 -22.99
CA LEU A 627 -15.54 25.67 -22.70
C LEU A 627 -15.87 26.08 -21.28
N VAL A 628 -14.91 26.70 -20.61
CA VAL A 628 -15.12 27.27 -19.26
C VAL A 628 -15.49 28.72 -19.40
N ARG A 629 -16.73 29.07 -19.00
CA ARG A 629 -17.21 30.45 -19.02
C ARG A 629 -16.60 31.26 -17.88
N GLY A 630 -16.10 32.43 -18.21
CA GLY A 630 -15.70 33.48 -17.28
C GLY A 630 -16.73 34.58 -17.16
N GLU A 631 -16.35 35.65 -16.51
CA GLU A 631 -17.17 36.88 -16.45
C GLU A 631 -17.20 37.58 -17.80
N ASN A 632 -18.19 38.47 -18.00
CA ASN A 632 -18.30 39.33 -19.19
C ASN A 632 -18.37 38.60 -20.55
N SER A 633 -19.02 37.43 -20.60
CA SER A 633 -19.14 36.58 -21.81
C SER A 633 -17.81 36.03 -22.32
N GLU A 634 -16.74 36.08 -21.54
CA GLU A 634 -15.45 35.44 -21.86
C GLU A 634 -15.55 33.95 -21.67
N PHE A 635 -14.69 33.22 -22.41
CA PHE A 635 -14.49 31.81 -22.21
C PHE A 635 -12.99 31.43 -22.30
N THR A 636 -12.65 30.33 -21.67
CA THR A 636 -11.34 29.71 -21.80
C THR A 636 -11.51 28.23 -22.16
N ALA A 637 -10.55 27.67 -22.87
CA ALA A 637 -10.52 26.26 -23.22
C ALA A 637 -9.10 25.70 -23.07
N GLY A 638 -9.00 24.51 -22.48
CA GLY A 638 -7.86 23.62 -22.63
C GLY A 638 -8.31 22.40 -23.43
N LEU A 639 -7.72 22.15 -24.57
CA LEU A 639 -8.13 21.16 -25.54
C LEU A 639 -7.02 20.14 -25.77
N TYR A 640 -7.36 18.87 -25.76
CA TYR A 640 -6.43 17.82 -26.19
C TYR A 640 -6.67 17.45 -27.64
N LEU A 641 -5.72 17.79 -28.52
CA LEU A 641 -5.77 17.58 -29.96
C LEU A 641 -4.67 16.57 -30.36
N ASP A 642 -4.99 15.30 -30.36
CA ASP A 642 -4.11 14.20 -30.74
C ASP A 642 -4.31 13.73 -32.20
N TRP A 643 -5.26 14.32 -32.91
CA TRP A 643 -5.82 13.82 -34.17
C TRP A 643 -5.66 14.77 -35.38
N ALA A 644 -5.20 16.00 -35.13
CA ALA A 644 -5.02 16.97 -36.21
C ALA A 644 -4.07 18.12 -35.81
N GLU A 645 -3.39 18.67 -36.79
CA GLU A 645 -2.59 19.90 -36.61
C GLU A 645 -3.52 21.13 -36.56
N PRO A 646 -3.24 22.12 -35.67
CA PRO A 646 -4.11 23.28 -35.49
C PRO A 646 -4.39 24.10 -36.74
N GLN A 647 -3.48 24.11 -37.71
CA GLN A 647 -3.63 24.87 -38.97
C GLN A 647 -4.68 24.30 -39.95
N GLU A 648 -5.07 23.04 -39.75
CA GLU A 648 -6.04 22.33 -40.59
C GLU A 648 -7.46 22.34 -40.03
N LEU A 649 -7.69 23.10 -38.97
CA LEU A 649 -8.91 23.03 -38.20
C LEU A 649 -9.85 24.22 -38.46
N THR A 650 -11.13 23.94 -38.49
CA THR A 650 -12.21 24.93 -38.44
C THR A 650 -12.96 24.83 -37.12
N PHE A 651 -13.40 25.95 -36.62
CA PHE A 651 -14.02 26.09 -35.31
C PHE A 651 -15.47 26.56 -35.43
N THR A 652 -16.36 25.98 -34.64
CA THR A 652 -17.75 26.34 -34.54
C THR A 652 -18.15 26.39 -33.08
N LEU A 653 -18.73 27.48 -32.63
CA LEU A 653 -19.22 27.60 -31.27
C LEU A 653 -20.58 26.93 -31.16
N LEU A 654 -20.80 26.11 -30.14
CA LEU A 654 -22.06 25.51 -29.80
C LEU A 654 -22.51 26.03 -28.45
N TRP A 655 -23.77 26.26 -28.32
CA TRP A 655 -24.42 26.69 -27.08
C TRP A 655 -25.62 25.80 -26.79
N GLN A 656 -25.69 25.28 -25.59
CA GLN A 656 -26.76 24.40 -25.13
C GLN A 656 -27.59 25.11 -24.06
N GLN A 657 -28.87 25.24 -24.30
CA GLN A 657 -29.86 25.75 -23.36
C GLN A 657 -31.11 24.90 -23.43
N ASP A 658 -31.71 24.58 -22.28
CA ASP A 658 -32.94 23.78 -22.16
C ASP A 658 -32.90 22.47 -22.98
N GLY A 659 -31.76 21.84 -23.05
CA GLY A 659 -31.52 20.60 -23.80
C GLY A 659 -31.35 20.77 -25.30
N LYS A 660 -31.47 22.00 -25.84
CA LYS A 660 -31.28 22.28 -27.27
C LYS A 660 -29.89 22.81 -27.55
N ILE A 661 -29.29 22.32 -28.62
CA ILE A 661 -27.95 22.72 -29.05
C ILE A 661 -28.10 23.63 -30.28
N VAL A 662 -27.58 24.84 -30.15
CA VAL A 662 -27.56 25.87 -31.20
C VAL A 662 -26.12 26.08 -31.65
N GLU A 663 -25.90 26.12 -32.97
CA GLU A 663 -24.58 26.28 -33.57
C GLU A 663 -24.41 27.69 -34.12
N SER A 664 -23.21 28.27 -33.97
CA SER A 664 -22.82 29.53 -34.60
C SER A 664 -22.43 29.31 -36.07
N GLU A 665 -22.54 30.37 -36.89
CA GLU A 665 -21.87 30.34 -38.20
C GLU A 665 -20.35 30.08 -38.05
N ARG A 666 -19.78 29.32 -39.01
CA ARG A 666 -18.38 28.92 -38.95
C ARG A 666 -17.45 30.13 -39.04
N LEU A 667 -16.48 30.21 -38.13
CA LEU A 667 -15.29 31.00 -38.31
C LEU A 667 -14.28 30.17 -39.13
N VAL A 668 -13.78 30.76 -40.23
CA VAL A 668 -12.73 30.15 -41.10
C VAL A 668 -11.38 30.62 -40.61
#